data_c480dfbb7cabdcfb01693b8124c3caf3
#
_entry.id   c480dfbb7cabdcfb01693b8124c3caf3
#
_cell.length_a   1.000
_cell.length_b   1.000
_cell.length_c   1.000
_cell.angle_alpha   90.00
_cell.angle_beta   90.00
_cell.angle_gamma   90.00
#
_symmetry.space_group_name_H-M   'P 1'
#
loop_
_entity.id
_entity.type
_entity.pdbx_description
1 polymer ?
#
loop_
_entity_poly.entity_id
_entity_poly.type
_entity_poly.pdbx_seq_one_letter_code
_entity_poly.pdbx_strand_id
1 'polypeptide(L)'
;GRCWFMGGKNDAGCVSEILVVKMVGGGLEIQEGRSLPVVIAEGVSGVIGDEVFVGAGANGERVGRMMYRLDASSNQADWDQVGWPEGARGRMYAVSGVKGSKFYLFGGRDLAEGEEEKENRIFGLDWLKDCWELNVETGNWKRLADMPEARSAAPSMAMPVGASSFLMLGGVPVPFLREQVAARPEINGQGMDHPGFPASILSYNIVTDRWAEAGSLSLAGTLPPVTTPVVFWDGKVIIPTGEIKPGVRSPQVLIAEVGGTKLSFGVVNWIVVVVYLLGMVAIGYWFMKREAASTTEAYFRGGQKIPFWVAGLSIFATMLSAITFMAVPGTAYATNWNGYIGQWPILIIVPLVVMFYLPFYRRLNITTAYEYLEKRFNVATRVIGSVTFMLFHVGRIAIVLYLPALALSSVTNIDIFAAIAVIGVLCVIYTVMGGIEAVVWTDAIQAIVLIGGALLCFGLVVSQVDGGLGAVGSAMSEQGKGITASWDFSDISIGKGSTSGFVLFVAFMLANLPSYTSGQDVVQRYVTTSSEKEAAKSLWMNIGMVLIGSAIFFGLGTALYVFYQSKPELMDPTLPAKDSVLPYFIMQNLPVGVAGLIIAGVFAAAQSTISSSLNSVATAFVTDVYGRLLKPESSDAQKLGVAKLVVIILGVLGMGVSCYLAMIKTDEVFMLFNRFIGFALGPLGGLFALGIFSRRPNGRAGLLALISGVLTVVTVYLMNEAGVIDLMPLLYGAVGFLTTLVVGLLLGFVFRARDEEVAGLTIWTQKK
;
A
#
# COMPACT_ATOMS: atom_id res chain seq x y z
N GLY A 1 6.03 -4.19 28.56
CA GLY A 1 4.89 -3.26 28.51
C GLY A 1 4.61 -2.68 29.88
N ARG A 2 3.97 -1.53 29.92
CA ARG A 2 3.51 -0.85 31.14
C ARG A 2 1.98 -0.74 31.05
N CYS A 3 1.29 -0.98 32.16
CA CYS A 3 -0.16 -0.73 32.29
C CYS A 3 -0.34 0.49 33.21
N TRP A 4 -1.13 1.46 32.79
CA TRP A 4 -1.36 2.70 33.49
C TRP A 4 -2.79 2.71 34.08
N PHE A 5 -2.94 2.92 35.37
CA PHE A 5 -4.21 3.18 36.03
C PHE A 5 -4.21 4.64 36.42
N MET A 6 -5.10 5.43 35.84
CA MET A 6 -5.08 6.89 35.95
C MET A 6 -6.39 7.43 36.52
N GLY A 7 -6.35 8.17 37.59
CA GLY A 7 -7.53 8.75 38.21
C GLY A 7 -8.53 7.69 38.71
N GLY A 8 -9.80 8.03 38.67
CA GLY A 8 -10.89 7.17 39.09
C GLY A 8 -11.65 7.73 40.28
N LYS A 9 -12.33 6.84 41.05
CA LYS A 9 -13.13 7.21 42.21
C LYS A 9 -12.93 6.21 43.35
N ASN A 10 -12.75 6.71 44.54
CA ASN A 10 -12.71 5.96 45.80
C ASN A 10 -13.81 6.44 46.76
N ASP A 11 -13.82 5.95 47.96
CA ASP A 11 -14.82 6.32 48.98
C ASP A 11 -14.78 7.81 49.38
N ALA A 12 -13.64 8.49 49.16
CA ALA A 12 -13.47 9.92 49.41
C ALA A 12 -13.83 10.81 48.21
N GLY A 13 -14.07 10.26 47.03
CA GLY A 13 -14.40 10.99 45.81
C GLY A 13 -13.51 10.67 44.64
N CYS A 14 -13.46 11.59 43.63
CA CYS A 14 -12.56 11.46 42.46
C CYS A 14 -11.11 11.68 42.87
N VAL A 15 -10.20 10.94 42.23
CA VAL A 15 -8.75 10.96 42.53
C VAL A 15 -7.93 11.38 41.31
N SER A 16 -6.69 11.85 41.58
CA SER A 16 -5.71 12.21 40.52
C SER A 16 -4.49 11.27 40.52
N GLU A 17 -4.53 10.22 41.32
CA GLU A 17 -3.45 9.26 41.46
C GLU A 17 -3.24 8.44 40.19
N ILE A 18 -1.98 8.05 39.97
CA ILE A 18 -1.60 7.17 38.85
C ILE A 18 -0.77 6.01 39.42
N LEU A 19 -1.14 4.82 39.01
CA LEU A 19 -0.37 3.61 39.25
C LEU A 19 0.13 3.04 37.92
N VAL A 20 1.42 2.73 37.87
CA VAL A 20 2.07 2.10 36.72
C VAL A 20 2.48 0.69 37.09
N VAL A 21 1.93 -0.27 36.42
CA VAL A 21 2.21 -1.70 36.62
C VAL A 21 3.12 -2.21 35.52
N LYS A 22 4.23 -2.83 35.91
CA LYS A 22 5.20 -3.44 34.97
C LYS A 22 5.38 -4.91 35.32
N MET A 23 5.70 -5.71 34.30
CA MET A 23 6.15 -7.08 34.53
C MET A 23 7.68 -7.11 34.51
N VAL A 24 8.27 -7.54 35.62
CA VAL A 24 9.72 -7.63 35.81
C VAL A 24 10.06 -9.00 36.41
N GLY A 25 10.88 -9.77 35.70
CA GLY A 25 11.35 -11.07 36.18
C GLY A 25 10.25 -12.11 36.46
N GLY A 26 9.07 -12.00 35.80
CA GLY A 26 7.92 -12.89 36.02
C GLY A 26 7.00 -12.46 37.19
N GLY A 27 7.27 -11.34 37.88
CA GLY A 27 6.43 -10.70 38.89
C GLY A 27 5.88 -9.36 38.41
N LEU A 28 4.84 -8.86 39.12
CA LEU A 28 4.28 -7.53 38.90
C LEU A 28 4.95 -6.53 39.87
N GLU A 29 5.49 -5.46 39.33
CA GLU A 29 6.00 -4.30 40.05
C GLU A 29 5.03 -3.15 39.88
N ILE A 30 4.57 -2.55 40.97
CA ILE A 30 3.66 -1.41 41.00
C ILE A 30 4.45 -0.19 41.43
N GLN A 31 4.41 0.86 40.64
CA GLN A 31 5.04 2.15 40.92
C GLN A 31 3.99 3.25 40.89
N GLU A 32 4.12 4.24 41.80
CA GLU A 32 3.35 5.47 41.69
C GLU A 32 3.83 6.27 40.49
N GLY A 33 2.89 6.68 39.63
CA GLY A 33 3.12 7.60 38.54
C GLY A 33 2.95 9.05 39.00
N ARG A 34 3.26 9.98 38.09
CA ARG A 34 3.05 11.40 38.32
C ARG A 34 1.57 11.72 38.31
N SER A 35 1.00 12.20 39.40
CA SER A 35 -0.43 12.52 39.53
C SER A 35 -0.96 13.42 38.44
N LEU A 36 -2.21 13.24 38.08
CA LEU A 36 -2.91 14.10 37.11
C LEU A 36 -3.01 15.52 37.65
N PRO A 37 -2.97 16.55 36.80
CA PRO A 37 -3.17 17.95 37.19
C PRO A 37 -4.55 18.22 37.80
N VAL A 38 -5.52 17.38 37.48
CA VAL A 38 -6.90 17.45 37.96
C VAL A 38 -7.42 16.06 38.31
N VAL A 39 -8.38 15.98 39.20
CA VAL A 39 -9.09 14.72 39.47
C VAL A 39 -9.98 14.36 38.28
N ILE A 40 -9.88 13.13 37.82
CA ILE A 40 -10.66 12.62 36.67
C ILE A 40 -11.22 11.24 37.00
N ALA A 41 -12.53 11.11 36.95
CA ALA A 41 -13.23 9.83 36.93
C ALA A 41 -14.04 9.69 35.66
N GLU A 42 -14.24 8.46 35.19
CA GLU A 42 -15.09 8.16 34.03
C GLU A 42 -14.61 8.85 32.73
N GLY A 43 -13.30 9.10 32.66
CA GLY A 43 -12.63 9.74 31.55
C GLY A 43 -12.24 8.77 30.45
N VAL A 44 -11.48 9.29 29.48
CA VAL A 44 -10.89 8.54 28.37
C VAL A 44 -9.38 8.57 28.46
N SER A 45 -8.74 7.54 27.92
CA SER A 45 -7.28 7.48 27.83
C SER A 45 -6.83 6.82 26.51
N GLY A 46 -5.55 6.97 26.17
CA GLY A 46 -4.92 6.29 25.07
C GLY A 46 -3.42 6.49 25.05
N VAL A 47 -2.70 5.65 24.31
CA VAL A 47 -1.24 5.72 24.18
C VAL A 47 -0.88 5.77 22.70
N ILE A 48 -0.05 6.75 22.33
CA ILE A 48 0.46 6.93 20.96
C ILE A 48 1.98 7.05 21.03
N GLY A 49 2.70 6.02 20.59
CA GLY A 49 4.14 5.95 20.80
C GLY A 49 4.49 5.93 22.28
N ASP A 50 5.28 6.89 22.72
CA ASP A 50 5.64 7.09 24.14
C ASP A 50 4.75 8.14 24.85
N GLU A 51 3.76 8.71 24.17
CA GLU A 51 2.85 9.70 24.74
C GLU A 51 1.58 9.04 25.31
N VAL A 52 1.23 9.38 26.54
CA VAL A 52 0.00 8.95 27.22
C VAL A 52 -0.98 10.11 27.26
N PHE A 53 -2.19 9.87 26.78
CA PHE A 53 -3.30 10.83 26.75
C PHE A 53 -4.35 10.44 27.78
N VAL A 54 -4.89 11.45 28.51
CA VAL A 54 -6.00 11.29 29.42
C VAL A 54 -6.87 12.55 29.43
N GLY A 55 -8.17 12.41 29.50
CA GLY A 55 -9.02 13.58 29.52
C GLY A 55 -10.51 13.27 29.60
N ALA A 56 -11.33 14.28 29.33
CA ALA A 56 -12.77 14.20 29.54
C ALA A 56 -13.11 13.80 31.00
N GLY A 57 -14.21 13.05 31.22
CA GLY A 57 -14.58 12.54 32.53
C GLY A 57 -15.26 13.58 33.44
N ALA A 58 -15.36 13.27 34.69
CA ALA A 58 -15.98 14.14 35.71
C ALA A 58 -15.09 14.28 36.95
N ASN A 59 -15.19 15.41 37.62
CA ASN A 59 -14.49 15.67 38.90
C ASN A 59 -15.42 15.63 40.13
N GLY A 60 -16.62 15.10 39.95
CA GLY A 60 -17.66 15.05 40.98
C GLY A 60 -18.70 16.18 40.87
N GLU A 61 -18.31 17.38 40.39
CA GLU A 61 -19.19 18.56 40.30
C GLU A 61 -19.41 18.98 38.82
N ARG A 62 -18.42 18.78 37.96
CA ARG A 62 -18.43 19.24 36.58
C ARG A 62 -17.95 18.12 35.64
N VAL A 63 -18.43 18.17 34.39
CA VAL A 63 -17.98 17.32 33.32
C VAL A 63 -16.80 17.99 32.59
N GLY A 64 -15.72 17.25 32.40
CA GLY A 64 -14.45 17.78 31.90
C GLY A 64 -14.48 18.14 30.41
N ARG A 65 -13.86 19.28 30.11
CA ARG A 65 -13.56 19.77 28.73
C ARG A 65 -12.05 19.95 28.57
N MET A 66 -11.28 18.97 29.04
CA MET A 66 -9.82 19.04 29.06
C MET A 66 -9.24 17.68 28.66
N MET A 67 -8.08 17.75 28.01
CA MET A 67 -7.24 16.61 27.72
C MET A 67 -5.79 16.95 28.08
N TYR A 68 -5.08 15.98 28.61
CA TYR A 68 -3.68 16.08 28.99
C TYR A 68 -2.88 15.02 28.26
N ARG A 69 -1.59 15.33 27.99
CA ARG A 69 -0.62 14.36 27.50
C ARG A 69 0.61 14.34 28.38
N LEU A 70 1.26 13.19 28.47
CA LEU A 70 2.51 12.97 29.18
C LEU A 70 3.46 12.18 28.29
N ASP A 71 4.69 12.66 28.11
CA ASP A 71 5.76 11.88 27.51
C ASP A 71 6.31 10.86 28.53
N ALA A 72 5.94 9.60 28.35
CA ALA A 72 6.34 8.48 29.21
C ALA A 72 7.79 8.00 28.98
N SER A 73 8.50 8.54 27.99
CA SER A 73 9.93 8.28 27.76
C SER A 73 10.81 9.01 28.76
N SER A 74 10.33 10.16 29.27
CA SER A 74 11.03 11.02 30.21
C SER A 74 10.46 10.90 31.62
N ASN A 75 11.29 10.53 32.58
CA ASN A 75 10.89 10.50 34.00
C ASN A 75 10.68 11.91 34.62
N GLN A 76 11.05 12.97 33.90
CA GLN A 76 10.93 14.37 34.35
C GLN A 76 9.82 15.13 33.64
N ALA A 77 9.12 14.50 32.65
CA ALA A 77 8.05 15.14 31.91
C ALA A 77 6.87 15.50 32.85
N ASP A 78 6.30 16.66 32.61
CA ASP A 78 5.04 17.11 33.19
C ASP A 78 3.87 16.82 32.28
N TRP A 79 2.66 16.87 32.81
CA TRP A 79 1.45 16.81 32.04
C TRP A 79 1.23 18.13 31.31
N ASP A 80 1.19 18.05 29.97
CA ASP A 80 0.83 19.16 29.10
C ASP A 80 -0.66 19.15 28.79
N GLN A 81 -1.32 20.29 28.85
CA GLN A 81 -2.71 20.41 28.43
C GLN A 81 -2.81 20.45 26.91
N VAL A 82 -3.63 19.57 26.35
CA VAL A 82 -4.00 19.55 24.91
C VAL A 82 -5.30 20.33 24.74
N GLY A 83 -5.43 21.09 23.63
CA GLY A 83 -6.64 21.84 23.33
C GLY A 83 -7.87 20.93 23.24
N TRP A 84 -9.03 21.43 23.71
CA TRP A 84 -10.33 20.76 23.55
C TRP A 84 -10.96 21.14 22.21
N PRO A 85 -11.73 20.24 21.54
CA PRO A 85 -12.35 20.57 20.25
C PRO A 85 -13.30 21.77 20.38
N GLU A 86 -13.18 22.73 19.49
CA GLU A 86 -14.07 23.88 19.47
C GLU A 86 -15.53 23.46 19.22
N GLY A 87 -16.46 23.94 20.04
CA GLY A 87 -17.87 23.58 20.00
C GLY A 87 -18.20 22.21 20.60
N ALA A 88 -17.22 21.40 21.02
CA ALA A 88 -17.49 20.15 21.71
C ALA A 88 -17.90 20.37 23.16
N ARG A 89 -18.92 19.63 23.58
CA ARG A 89 -19.38 19.61 24.98
C ARG A 89 -18.42 18.81 25.87
N GLY A 90 -18.44 19.08 27.17
CA GLY A 90 -17.85 18.21 28.18
C GLY A 90 -18.44 16.81 28.08
N ARG A 91 -17.70 15.79 28.51
CA ARG A 91 -18.20 14.41 28.44
C ARG A 91 -17.59 13.48 29.46
N MET A 92 -18.43 12.59 29.98
CA MET A 92 -18.07 11.44 30.79
C MET A 92 -18.58 10.17 30.13
N TYR A 93 -17.99 9.03 30.44
CA TYR A 93 -18.33 7.73 29.85
C TYR A 93 -18.26 7.72 28.30
N ALA A 94 -17.43 8.58 27.73
CA ALA A 94 -17.11 8.54 26.33
C ALA A 94 -16.20 7.34 26.00
N VAL A 95 -16.07 7.01 24.73
CA VAL A 95 -15.15 5.96 24.26
C VAL A 95 -14.01 6.62 23.51
N SER A 96 -12.77 6.28 23.88
CA SER A 96 -11.59 6.69 23.10
C SER A 96 -11.19 5.62 22.08
N GLY A 97 -10.37 5.98 21.14
CA GLY A 97 -9.71 5.08 20.21
C GLY A 97 -8.37 5.67 19.77
N VAL A 98 -7.41 4.81 19.43
CA VAL A 98 -6.10 5.24 18.91
C VAL A 98 -5.78 4.46 17.65
N LYS A 99 -5.34 5.18 16.59
CA LYS A 99 -4.87 4.54 15.37
C LYS A 99 -3.83 5.44 14.66
N GLY A 100 -2.61 4.92 14.47
CA GLY A 100 -1.49 5.72 14.00
C GLY A 100 -1.17 6.87 14.97
N SER A 101 -0.95 8.08 14.46
CA SER A 101 -0.72 9.31 15.24
C SER A 101 -2.01 10.07 15.58
N LYS A 102 -3.16 9.38 15.64
CA LYS A 102 -4.46 10.00 15.85
C LYS A 102 -5.18 9.43 17.06
N PHE A 103 -5.77 10.34 17.84
CA PHE A 103 -6.65 10.01 18.97
C PHE A 103 -8.10 10.30 18.58
N TYR A 104 -9.01 9.40 18.90
CA TYR A 104 -10.41 9.48 18.59
C TYR A 104 -11.25 9.55 19.85
N LEU A 105 -12.36 10.30 19.80
CA LEU A 105 -13.27 10.51 20.91
C LEU A 105 -14.71 10.34 20.42
N PHE A 106 -15.44 9.38 20.99
CA PHE A 106 -16.77 8.99 20.54
C PHE A 106 -17.80 9.15 21.66
N GLY A 107 -18.89 9.87 21.38
CA GLY A 107 -20.07 9.96 22.22
C GLY A 107 -19.83 10.33 23.69
N GLY A 108 -20.48 9.61 24.59
CA GLY A 108 -20.50 9.89 26.02
C GLY A 108 -21.75 10.66 26.45
N ARG A 109 -21.72 11.30 27.61
CA ARG A 109 -22.82 12.12 28.13
C ARG A 109 -22.31 13.33 28.90
N ASP A 110 -23.09 14.42 28.90
CA ASP A 110 -22.86 15.67 29.63
C ASP A 110 -24.05 16.02 30.51
N LEU A 111 -23.88 16.96 31.43
CA LEU A 111 -24.99 17.54 32.19
C LEU A 111 -25.92 18.25 31.21
N ALA A 112 -27.22 18.13 31.42
CA ALA A 112 -28.20 18.79 30.58
C ALA A 112 -28.15 20.31 30.75
N GLU A 113 -28.12 21.03 29.63
CA GLU A 113 -28.17 22.50 29.62
C GLU A 113 -29.53 22.98 29.11
N GLY A 114 -30.13 23.93 29.86
CA GLY A 114 -31.43 24.55 29.52
C GLY A 114 -32.67 23.69 29.89
N GLU A 115 -33.84 24.25 29.69
CA GLU A 115 -35.13 23.65 30.06
C GLU A 115 -35.79 22.85 28.93
N GLU A 116 -35.32 22.96 27.71
CA GLU A 116 -35.91 22.26 26.54
C GLU A 116 -35.69 20.76 26.60
N GLU A 117 -36.76 20.01 26.34
CA GLU A 117 -36.73 18.55 26.21
C GLU A 117 -36.03 18.16 24.90
N LYS A 118 -34.84 17.61 25.02
CA LYS A 118 -34.03 17.15 23.88
C LYS A 118 -34.27 15.65 23.66
N GLU A 119 -34.22 15.25 22.38
CA GLU A 119 -34.38 13.84 21.96
C GLU A 119 -33.47 12.86 22.71
N ASN A 120 -32.24 13.27 23.07
CA ASN A 120 -31.24 12.42 23.73
C ASN A 120 -31.11 12.72 25.23
N ARG A 121 -32.06 13.40 25.88
CA ARG A 121 -32.01 13.74 27.30
C ARG A 121 -32.71 12.70 28.15
N ILE A 122 -32.03 12.11 29.13
CA ILE A 122 -32.58 11.18 30.12
C ILE A 122 -31.88 11.44 31.48
N PHE A 123 -32.64 11.49 32.57
CA PHE A 123 -32.20 11.73 33.94
C PHE A 123 -31.35 13.01 34.13
N GLY A 124 -31.71 14.09 33.44
CA GLY A 124 -30.95 15.34 33.50
C GLY A 124 -29.58 15.31 32.82
N LEU A 125 -29.33 14.29 32.01
CA LEU A 125 -28.10 14.13 31.23
C LEU A 125 -28.42 14.12 29.73
N ASP A 126 -27.58 14.77 28.95
CA ASP A 126 -27.62 14.70 27.49
C ASP A 126 -26.63 13.65 26.99
N TRP A 127 -27.09 12.64 26.25
CA TRP A 127 -26.27 11.66 25.55
C TRP A 127 -25.77 12.26 24.24
N LEU A 128 -24.48 12.11 23.99
CA LEU A 128 -23.78 12.72 22.85
C LEU A 128 -23.64 11.72 21.70
N LYS A 129 -23.84 12.20 20.44
CA LYS A 129 -23.60 11.45 19.20
C LYS A 129 -22.30 11.87 18.54
N ASP A 130 -21.81 13.07 18.86
CA ASP A 130 -20.67 13.69 18.18
C ASP A 130 -19.40 12.94 18.40
N CYS A 131 -18.56 12.92 17.34
CA CYS A 131 -17.31 12.22 17.30
C CYS A 131 -16.20 13.16 16.83
N TRP A 132 -14.98 12.96 17.35
CA TRP A 132 -13.86 13.86 17.12
C TRP A 132 -12.55 13.08 16.91
N GLU A 133 -11.68 13.63 16.07
CA GLU A 133 -10.32 13.13 15.80
C GLU A 133 -9.32 14.23 16.16
N LEU A 134 -8.32 13.90 17.02
CA LEU A 134 -7.15 14.72 17.29
C LEU A 134 -5.97 14.18 16.46
N ASN A 135 -5.40 15.03 15.63
CA ASN A 135 -4.08 14.78 15.07
C ASN A 135 -3.02 15.23 16.09
N VAL A 136 -2.28 14.30 16.66
CA VAL A 136 -1.34 14.57 17.77
C VAL A 136 -0.15 15.38 17.30
N GLU A 137 0.30 15.23 16.07
CA GLU A 137 1.44 15.96 15.49
C GLU A 137 1.13 17.45 15.30
N THR A 138 -0.10 17.79 14.90
CA THR A 138 -0.52 19.18 14.64
C THR A 138 -1.30 19.82 15.78
N GLY A 139 -1.79 19.01 16.74
CA GLY A 139 -2.67 19.46 17.81
C GLY A 139 -4.10 19.82 17.36
N ASN A 140 -4.45 19.58 16.09
CA ASN A 140 -5.73 20.00 15.53
C ASN A 140 -6.81 18.94 15.73
N TRP A 141 -8.00 19.39 16.11
CA TRP A 141 -9.21 18.57 16.21
C TRP A 141 -10.03 18.68 14.91
N LYS A 142 -10.60 17.57 14.51
CA LYS A 142 -11.54 17.46 13.40
C LYS A 142 -12.83 16.80 13.88
N ARG A 143 -13.99 17.39 13.56
CA ARG A 143 -15.28 16.74 13.75
C ARG A 143 -15.47 15.63 12.72
N LEU A 144 -15.97 14.47 13.19
CA LEU A 144 -16.27 13.29 12.42
C LEU A 144 -17.80 13.11 12.29
N ALA A 145 -18.22 12.11 11.48
CA ALA A 145 -19.63 11.75 11.38
C ALA A 145 -20.17 11.31 12.74
N ASP A 146 -21.34 11.82 13.07
CA ASP A 146 -22.07 11.45 14.29
C ASP A 146 -22.43 9.96 14.31
N MET A 147 -22.44 9.34 15.48
CA MET A 147 -22.97 7.98 15.65
C MET A 147 -24.43 7.90 15.25
N PRO A 148 -24.90 6.74 14.77
CA PRO A 148 -26.31 6.55 14.38
C PRO A 148 -27.25 6.78 15.56
N GLU A 149 -26.81 6.44 16.77
CA GLU A 149 -27.54 6.67 18.03
C GLU A 149 -26.57 7.18 19.11
N ALA A 150 -27.08 8.02 20.02
CA ALA A 150 -26.31 8.48 21.17
C ALA A 150 -26.05 7.31 22.12
N ARG A 151 -24.78 7.06 22.42
CA ARG A 151 -24.33 5.91 23.20
C ARG A 151 -23.25 6.32 24.19
N SER A 152 -23.28 5.73 25.39
CA SER A 152 -22.27 5.97 26.43
C SER A 152 -21.86 4.69 27.15
N ALA A 153 -20.82 4.77 27.94
CA ALA A 153 -20.35 3.72 28.84
C ALA A 153 -20.00 2.38 28.17
N ALA A 154 -19.80 2.35 26.84
CA ALA A 154 -19.24 1.18 26.20
C ALA A 154 -17.84 0.88 26.75
N PRO A 155 -17.38 -0.38 26.73
CA PRO A 155 -16.00 -0.72 27.07
C PRO A 155 -15.03 0.17 26.29
N SER A 156 -14.14 0.87 27.00
CA SER A 156 -13.18 1.81 26.42
C SER A 156 -11.76 1.23 26.58
N MET A 157 -10.95 1.23 25.54
CA MET A 157 -11.02 1.93 24.26
C MET A 157 -11.80 1.16 23.19
N ALA A 158 -12.36 1.87 22.21
CA ALA A 158 -12.85 1.26 20.98
C ALA A 158 -11.71 0.47 20.32
N MET A 159 -12.04 -0.71 19.83
CA MET A 159 -11.07 -1.66 19.31
C MET A 159 -10.63 -1.25 17.89
N PRO A 160 -9.36 -0.90 17.66
CA PRO A 160 -8.86 -0.70 16.31
C PRO A 160 -8.78 -2.06 15.60
N VAL A 161 -9.46 -2.19 14.46
CA VAL A 161 -9.48 -3.41 13.65
C VAL A 161 -9.15 -3.11 12.20
N GLY A 162 -8.57 -4.10 11.54
CA GLY A 162 -8.17 -3.97 10.14
C GLY A 162 -7.34 -2.73 9.88
N ALA A 163 -7.33 -2.27 8.62
CA ALA A 163 -6.55 -1.10 8.22
C ALA A 163 -7.23 0.24 8.59
N SER A 164 -8.55 0.29 8.66
CA SER A 164 -9.30 1.56 8.65
C SER A 164 -10.52 1.62 9.56
N SER A 165 -10.68 0.73 10.53
CA SER A 165 -11.90 0.68 11.32
C SER A 165 -11.66 0.64 12.82
N PHE A 166 -12.69 1.03 13.58
CA PHE A 166 -12.86 0.79 15.00
C PHE A 166 -14.11 -0.02 15.24
N LEU A 167 -14.09 -0.90 16.25
CA LEU A 167 -15.29 -1.53 16.79
C LEU A 167 -15.56 -0.97 18.18
N MET A 168 -16.78 -0.48 18.39
CA MET A 168 -17.33 -0.13 19.69
C MET A 168 -18.21 -1.28 20.16
N LEU A 169 -17.84 -1.90 21.27
CA LEU A 169 -18.47 -3.11 21.80
C LEU A 169 -19.55 -2.74 22.79
N GLY A 170 -20.81 -3.08 22.54
CA GLY A 170 -21.90 -2.84 23.48
C GLY A 170 -22.13 -1.34 23.81
N GLY A 171 -22.24 -1.03 25.08
CA GLY A 171 -22.57 0.30 25.60
C GLY A 171 -24.07 0.49 25.82
N VAL A 172 -24.47 1.68 26.29
CA VAL A 172 -25.87 2.02 26.60
C VAL A 172 -26.41 3.02 25.59
N PRO A 173 -27.19 2.57 24.60
CA PRO A 173 -27.86 3.47 23.65
C PRO A 173 -29.12 4.09 24.26
N VAL A 174 -29.42 5.34 23.87
CA VAL A 174 -30.62 6.08 24.37
C VAL A 174 -31.91 5.35 24.09
N PRO A 175 -32.19 4.80 22.89
CA PRO A 175 -33.42 4.10 22.62
C PRO A 175 -33.67 2.94 23.59
N PHE A 176 -32.65 2.12 23.82
CA PHE A 176 -32.72 1.02 24.80
C PHE A 176 -33.01 1.52 26.22
N LEU A 177 -32.29 2.57 26.66
CA LEU A 177 -32.51 3.11 28.01
C LEU A 177 -33.92 3.66 28.19
N ARG A 178 -34.51 4.34 27.20
CA ARG A 178 -35.90 4.82 27.22
C ARG A 178 -36.88 3.67 27.34
N GLU A 179 -36.65 2.61 26.59
CA GLU A 179 -37.50 1.40 26.70
C GLU A 179 -37.46 0.79 28.09
N GLN A 180 -36.27 0.69 28.71
CA GLN A 180 -36.12 0.18 30.06
C GLN A 180 -36.77 1.09 31.12
N VAL A 181 -36.68 2.42 30.96
CA VAL A 181 -37.35 3.38 31.83
C VAL A 181 -38.89 3.29 31.68
N ALA A 182 -39.39 3.17 30.46
CA ALA A 182 -40.81 2.99 30.21
C ALA A 182 -41.37 1.67 30.78
N ALA A 183 -40.58 0.60 30.73
CA ALA A 183 -40.92 -0.70 31.29
C ALA A 183 -40.87 -0.73 32.83
N ARG A 184 -40.09 0.14 33.47
CA ARG A 184 -39.86 0.18 34.94
C ARG A 184 -39.79 1.62 35.44
N PRO A 185 -40.85 2.41 35.33
CA PRO A 185 -40.85 3.83 35.67
C PRO A 185 -40.58 4.07 37.16
N GLU A 186 -41.02 3.20 38.02
CA GLU A 186 -40.93 3.33 39.51
C GLU A 186 -39.45 3.28 40.01
N ILE A 187 -38.61 2.61 39.29
CA ILE A 187 -37.22 2.40 39.65
C ILE A 187 -36.24 2.92 38.56
N ASN A 188 -36.73 3.84 37.70
CA ASN A 188 -35.89 4.47 36.62
C ASN A 188 -35.28 3.43 35.68
N GLY A 189 -35.99 2.37 35.35
CA GLY A 189 -35.50 1.32 34.47
C GLY A 189 -34.55 0.31 35.11
N GLN A 190 -34.22 0.44 36.39
CA GLN A 190 -33.37 -0.49 37.15
C GLN A 190 -34.19 -1.66 37.70
N GLY A 191 -33.54 -2.59 38.33
CA GLY A 191 -34.15 -3.70 39.05
C GLY A 191 -33.50 -5.05 38.69
N MET A 192 -33.84 -6.06 39.48
CA MET A 192 -33.26 -7.41 39.35
C MET A 192 -33.64 -8.12 38.06
N ASP A 193 -34.81 -7.75 37.47
CA ASP A 193 -35.35 -8.26 36.22
C ASP A 193 -34.85 -7.52 34.96
N HIS A 194 -33.90 -6.54 35.12
CA HIS A 194 -33.27 -5.84 34.01
C HIS A 194 -32.57 -6.85 33.07
N PRO A 195 -32.80 -6.80 31.72
CA PRO A 195 -32.32 -7.81 30.79
C PRO A 195 -30.79 -7.80 30.57
N GLY A 196 -30.07 -6.83 31.13
CA GLY A 196 -28.68 -6.55 30.86
C GLY A 196 -28.52 -5.46 29.78
N PHE A 197 -27.30 -5.20 29.34
CA PHE A 197 -27.03 -4.21 28.29
C PHE A 197 -26.98 -4.83 26.90
N PRO A 198 -27.23 -4.06 25.82
CA PRO A 198 -27.19 -4.58 24.46
C PRO A 198 -25.83 -5.10 24.05
N ALA A 199 -25.82 -6.20 23.30
CA ALA A 199 -24.61 -6.82 22.76
C ALA A 199 -24.20 -6.28 21.38
N SER A 200 -24.90 -5.27 20.84
CA SER A 200 -24.66 -4.71 19.50
C SER A 200 -23.27 -4.11 19.38
N ILE A 201 -22.62 -4.34 18.23
CA ILE A 201 -21.31 -3.79 17.89
C ILE A 201 -21.52 -2.72 16.83
N LEU A 202 -20.99 -1.52 17.06
CA LEU A 202 -20.88 -0.48 16.04
C LEU A 202 -19.48 -0.49 15.45
N SER A 203 -19.35 -0.39 14.14
CA SER A 203 -18.10 -0.15 13.43
C SER A 203 -18.05 1.28 12.91
N TYR A 204 -16.92 1.93 13.08
CA TYR A 204 -16.60 3.21 12.47
C TYR A 204 -15.45 3.05 11.48
N ASN A 205 -15.66 3.46 10.23
CA ASN A 205 -14.61 3.43 9.21
C ASN A 205 -14.02 4.84 9.02
N ILE A 206 -12.72 4.98 9.28
CA ILE A 206 -11.99 6.26 9.22
C ILE A 206 -11.87 6.81 7.79
N VAL A 207 -11.87 5.95 6.78
CA VAL A 207 -11.70 6.36 5.37
C VAL A 207 -12.98 6.97 4.83
N THR A 208 -14.11 6.31 5.06
CA THR A 208 -15.42 6.75 4.57
C THR A 208 -16.12 7.72 5.51
N ASP A 209 -15.60 7.88 6.74
CA ASP A 209 -16.23 8.64 7.82
C ASP A 209 -17.70 8.22 8.02
N ARG A 210 -17.91 6.90 8.21
CA ARG A 210 -19.26 6.32 8.37
C ARG A 210 -19.29 5.29 9.48
N TRP A 211 -20.44 5.22 10.11
CA TRP A 211 -20.80 4.21 11.09
C TRP A 211 -21.70 3.14 10.46
N ALA A 212 -21.53 1.90 10.92
CA ALA A 212 -22.42 0.78 10.59
C ALA A 212 -22.58 -0.14 11.79
N GLU A 213 -23.65 -0.90 11.83
CA GLU A 213 -23.79 -2.03 12.74
C GLU A 213 -22.96 -3.21 12.22
N ALA A 214 -22.06 -3.73 13.07
CA ALA A 214 -21.14 -4.82 12.72
C ALA A 214 -21.56 -6.17 13.36
N GLY A 215 -22.79 -6.27 13.82
CA GLY A 215 -23.33 -7.47 14.46
C GLY A 215 -23.42 -7.37 15.98
N SER A 216 -23.31 -8.50 16.68
CA SER A 216 -23.41 -8.55 18.14
C SER A 216 -22.38 -9.47 18.77
N LEU A 217 -22.04 -9.18 20.04
CA LEU A 217 -21.15 -10.03 20.84
C LEU A 217 -21.81 -11.40 21.08
N SER A 218 -21.10 -12.47 20.72
CA SER A 218 -21.51 -13.83 21.05
C SER A 218 -20.97 -14.21 22.42
N LEU A 219 -21.78 -14.10 23.42
CA LEU A 219 -21.39 -14.20 24.85
C LEU A 219 -21.96 -15.47 25.49
N ALA A 220 -21.60 -16.61 25.13
CA ALA A 220 -21.90 -17.94 25.74
C ALA A 220 -22.65 -17.92 27.13
N GLY A 221 -23.82 -17.27 27.19
CA GLY A 221 -24.65 -17.18 28.41
C GLY A 221 -24.27 -16.06 29.39
N THR A 222 -23.33 -15.17 29.06
CA THR A 222 -23.00 -13.98 29.86
C THR A 222 -23.60 -12.71 29.25
N LEU A 223 -23.74 -11.65 30.04
CA LEU A 223 -24.24 -10.36 29.59
C LEU A 223 -23.08 -9.43 29.21
N PRO A 224 -23.25 -8.55 28.20
CA PRO A 224 -22.24 -7.56 27.83
C PRO A 224 -21.95 -6.61 29.00
N PRO A 225 -20.67 -6.41 29.35
CA PRO A 225 -20.30 -5.43 30.36
C PRO A 225 -20.26 -4.03 29.79
N VAL A 226 -20.53 -3.04 30.65
CA VAL A 226 -20.31 -1.61 30.41
C VAL A 226 -19.41 -1.04 31.50
N THR A 227 -18.98 0.22 31.38
CA THR A 227 -18.13 0.91 32.38
C THR A 227 -16.87 0.12 32.71
N THR A 228 -16.15 -0.37 31.70
CA THR A 228 -14.97 -1.21 31.86
C THR A 228 -13.91 -0.82 30.83
N PRO A 229 -12.60 -0.97 31.14
CA PRO A 229 -11.55 -0.81 30.15
C PRO A 229 -11.51 -1.99 29.16
N VAL A 230 -10.87 -1.77 28.02
CA VAL A 230 -10.49 -2.82 27.05
C VAL A 230 -8.97 -2.86 26.99
N VAL A 231 -8.39 -4.05 27.03
CA VAL A 231 -6.96 -4.27 26.88
C VAL A 231 -6.70 -5.15 25.67
N PHE A 232 -5.72 -4.74 24.85
CA PHE A 232 -5.25 -5.55 23.72
C PHE A 232 -3.97 -6.28 24.13
N TRP A 233 -4.02 -7.61 24.10
CA TRP A 233 -2.88 -8.45 24.49
C TRP A 233 -2.80 -9.66 23.58
N ASP A 234 -1.65 -9.86 22.95
CA ASP A 234 -1.35 -11.02 22.10
C ASP A 234 -2.44 -11.30 21.03
N GLY A 235 -2.86 -10.21 20.35
CA GLY A 235 -3.90 -10.27 19.31
C GLY A 235 -5.32 -10.52 19.81
N LYS A 236 -5.52 -10.56 21.13
CA LYS A 236 -6.83 -10.76 21.77
C LYS A 236 -7.32 -9.48 22.41
N VAL A 237 -8.63 -9.39 22.51
CA VAL A 237 -9.35 -8.36 23.23
C VAL A 237 -9.72 -8.90 24.60
N ILE A 238 -9.26 -8.24 25.65
CA ILE A 238 -9.55 -8.60 27.03
C ILE A 238 -10.42 -7.50 27.63
N ILE A 239 -11.59 -7.87 28.12
CA ILE A 239 -12.51 -7.00 28.84
C ILE A 239 -12.56 -7.52 30.28
N PRO A 240 -11.83 -6.89 31.21
CA PRO A 240 -11.79 -7.33 32.58
C PRO A 240 -13.00 -6.81 33.35
N THR A 241 -13.82 -7.68 33.87
CA THR A 241 -14.99 -7.33 34.70
C THR A 241 -15.98 -6.38 33.99
N GLY A 242 -16.75 -5.62 34.74
CA GLY A 242 -17.67 -4.59 34.25
C GLY A 242 -19.08 -4.73 34.80
N GLU A 243 -19.87 -3.70 34.61
CA GLU A 243 -21.27 -3.67 35.00
C GLU A 243 -22.11 -4.37 33.93
N ILE A 244 -22.84 -5.44 34.30
CA ILE A 244 -23.66 -6.25 33.39
C ILE A 244 -25.15 -5.94 33.47
N LYS A 245 -25.59 -5.34 34.56
CA LYS A 245 -26.91 -4.74 34.81
C LYS A 245 -26.70 -3.51 35.69
N PRO A 246 -27.62 -2.53 35.71
CA PRO A 246 -27.49 -1.37 36.57
C PRO A 246 -27.19 -1.74 38.04
N GLY A 247 -26.00 -1.33 38.54
CA GLY A 247 -25.54 -1.63 39.89
C GLY A 247 -24.99 -3.06 40.11
N VAL A 248 -24.97 -3.92 39.11
CA VAL A 248 -24.50 -5.32 39.18
C VAL A 248 -23.22 -5.50 38.38
N ARG A 249 -22.10 -5.72 39.03
CA ARG A 249 -20.81 -5.99 38.37
C ARG A 249 -20.50 -7.48 38.32
N SER A 250 -19.90 -7.92 37.22
CA SER A 250 -19.42 -9.28 37.01
C SER A 250 -17.93 -9.36 37.24
N PRO A 251 -17.41 -10.37 37.97
CA PRO A 251 -15.97 -10.61 38.11
C PRO A 251 -15.36 -11.35 36.91
N GLN A 252 -16.17 -11.68 35.89
CA GLN A 252 -15.74 -12.42 34.73
C GLN A 252 -14.84 -11.58 33.83
N VAL A 253 -13.77 -12.20 33.32
CA VAL A 253 -12.90 -11.63 32.28
C VAL A 253 -13.33 -12.22 30.94
N LEU A 254 -13.76 -11.38 30.02
CA LEU A 254 -14.10 -11.78 28.67
C LEU A 254 -12.89 -11.68 27.78
N ILE A 255 -12.63 -12.73 27.02
CA ILE A 255 -11.58 -12.77 26.00
C ILE A 255 -12.24 -12.97 24.66
N ALA A 256 -12.05 -12.03 23.74
CA ALA A 256 -12.60 -12.09 22.41
C ALA A 256 -11.48 -12.11 21.35
N GLU A 257 -11.72 -12.85 20.28
CA GLU A 257 -10.91 -12.82 19.07
C GLU A 257 -11.77 -12.23 17.96
N VAL A 258 -11.18 -11.33 17.16
CA VAL A 258 -11.85 -10.77 16.01
C VAL A 258 -11.47 -11.59 14.79
N GLY A 259 -12.43 -12.30 14.24
CA GLY A 259 -12.30 -13.04 13.00
C GLY A 259 -12.88 -12.24 11.83
N GLY A 260 -12.10 -12.07 10.76
CA GLY A 260 -12.64 -11.55 9.50
C GLY A 260 -13.49 -12.60 8.78
N THR A 261 -14.46 -12.16 8.01
CA THR A 261 -15.31 -13.04 7.19
C THR A 261 -14.51 -13.49 5.96
N LYS A 262 -14.10 -14.76 5.93
CA LYS A 262 -13.51 -15.33 4.73
C LYS A 262 -14.59 -15.82 3.77
N LEU A 263 -14.52 -15.31 2.54
CA LEU A 263 -15.48 -15.62 1.50
C LEU A 263 -15.06 -16.86 0.70
N SER A 264 -16.02 -17.69 0.30
CA SER A 264 -15.74 -18.83 -0.59
C SER A 264 -15.61 -18.35 -2.04
N PHE A 265 -14.51 -18.71 -2.72
CA PHE A 265 -14.30 -18.33 -4.12
C PHE A 265 -15.29 -18.99 -5.08
N GLY A 266 -15.81 -20.17 -4.74
CA GLY A 266 -16.75 -20.92 -5.54
C GLY A 266 -16.15 -21.62 -6.77
N VAL A 267 -16.76 -22.74 -7.18
CA VAL A 267 -16.22 -23.62 -8.23
C VAL A 267 -16.19 -22.95 -9.61
N VAL A 268 -17.20 -22.17 -9.95
CA VAL A 268 -17.29 -21.50 -11.28
C VAL A 268 -16.19 -20.46 -11.43
N ASN A 269 -15.89 -19.68 -10.41
CA ASN A 269 -14.79 -18.73 -10.43
C ASN A 269 -13.44 -19.44 -10.63
N TRP A 270 -13.24 -20.58 -9.97
CA TRP A 270 -12.07 -21.42 -10.18
C TRP A 270 -11.96 -21.96 -11.62
N ILE A 271 -13.06 -22.40 -12.21
CA ILE A 271 -13.08 -22.86 -13.59
C ILE A 271 -12.62 -21.74 -14.53
N VAL A 272 -13.13 -20.50 -14.35
CA VAL A 272 -12.72 -19.34 -15.17
C VAL A 272 -11.22 -19.05 -15.03
N VAL A 273 -10.69 -19.05 -13.82
CA VAL A 273 -9.25 -18.82 -13.55
C VAL A 273 -8.41 -19.95 -14.17
N VAL A 274 -8.79 -21.21 -14.00
CA VAL A 274 -8.06 -22.36 -14.54
C VAL A 274 -8.08 -22.35 -16.07
N VAL A 275 -9.22 -22.07 -16.69
CA VAL A 275 -9.33 -21.94 -18.15
C VAL A 275 -8.41 -20.84 -18.68
N TYR A 276 -8.39 -19.68 -18.01
CA TYR A 276 -7.47 -18.60 -18.35
C TYR A 276 -6.00 -19.06 -18.25
N LEU A 277 -5.61 -19.66 -17.13
CA LEU A 277 -4.23 -20.11 -16.88
C LEU A 277 -3.77 -21.18 -17.89
N LEU A 278 -4.62 -22.15 -18.17
CA LEU A 278 -4.35 -23.18 -19.20
C LEU A 278 -4.26 -22.55 -20.60
N GLY A 279 -5.08 -21.54 -20.91
CA GLY A 279 -4.99 -20.75 -22.13
C GLY A 279 -3.61 -20.10 -22.31
N MET A 280 -3.05 -19.50 -21.25
CA MET A 280 -1.70 -18.91 -21.31
C MET A 280 -0.61 -19.95 -21.59
N VAL A 281 -0.68 -21.11 -20.94
CA VAL A 281 0.25 -22.24 -21.20
C VAL A 281 0.09 -22.75 -22.62
N ALA A 282 -1.14 -22.89 -23.12
CA ALA A 282 -1.41 -23.34 -24.50
C ALA A 282 -0.83 -22.35 -25.56
N ILE A 283 -0.91 -21.06 -25.31
CA ILE A 283 -0.30 -20.02 -26.16
C ILE A 283 1.23 -20.18 -26.14
N GLY A 284 1.85 -20.32 -24.98
CA GLY A 284 3.28 -20.58 -24.86
C GLY A 284 3.73 -21.84 -25.61
N TYR A 285 2.95 -22.93 -25.50
CA TYR A 285 3.18 -24.18 -26.23
C TYR A 285 3.04 -24.00 -27.76
N TRP A 286 2.04 -23.23 -28.21
CA TRP A 286 1.84 -22.96 -29.62
C TRP A 286 3.02 -22.19 -30.24
N PHE A 287 3.54 -21.18 -29.55
CA PHE A 287 4.74 -20.46 -29.99
C PHE A 287 5.97 -21.38 -30.00
N MET A 288 6.14 -22.23 -28.98
CA MET A 288 7.23 -23.21 -28.95
C MET A 288 7.22 -24.13 -30.19
N LYS A 289 6.03 -24.59 -30.64
CA LYS A 289 5.92 -25.44 -31.82
C LYS A 289 6.14 -24.68 -33.11
N ARG A 290 5.70 -23.43 -33.21
CA ARG A 290 5.79 -22.61 -34.43
C ARG A 290 7.22 -22.15 -34.68
N GLU A 291 7.89 -21.76 -33.64
CA GLU A 291 9.31 -21.48 -33.66
C GLU A 291 10.04 -22.74 -33.25
N ALA A 292 10.51 -23.49 -34.19
CA ALA A 292 11.61 -24.43 -33.96
C ALA A 292 12.85 -23.56 -33.65
N ALA A 293 12.81 -22.83 -32.52
CA ALA A 293 13.77 -21.81 -32.13
C ALA A 293 15.11 -22.45 -31.77
N SER A 294 15.87 -22.68 -32.82
CA SER A 294 17.23 -23.20 -32.76
C SER A 294 18.26 -22.12 -32.51
N THR A 295 17.87 -20.82 -32.55
CA THR A 295 18.81 -19.72 -32.48
C THR A 295 18.53 -18.78 -31.27
N THR A 296 19.59 -18.24 -30.70
CA THR A 296 19.53 -17.22 -29.65
C THR A 296 18.84 -15.93 -30.13
N GLU A 297 18.94 -15.59 -31.42
CA GLU A 297 18.29 -14.41 -31.97
C GLU A 297 16.76 -14.53 -31.96
N ALA A 298 16.22 -15.67 -32.36
CA ALA A 298 14.78 -15.91 -32.28
C ALA A 298 14.29 -15.86 -30.82
N TYR A 299 15.00 -16.51 -29.92
CA TYR A 299 14.63 -16.60 -28.49
C TYR A 299 14.70 -15.26 -27.76
N PHE A 300 15.72 -14.40 -28.03
CA PHE A 300 15.93 -13.15 -27.30
C PHE A 300 15.41 -11.91 -28.02
N ARG A 301 15.23 -11.95 -29.36
CA ARG A 301 14.83 -10.79 -30.18
C ARG A 301 13.56 -11.03 -31.01
N GLY A 302 12.95 -12.22 -30.95
CA GLY A 302 11.71 -12.56 -31.65
C GLY A 302 11.79 -12.36 -33.17
N GLY A 303 12.97 -12.53 -33.76
CA GLY A 303 13.21 -12.33 -35.19
C GLY A 303 12.89 -10.91 -35.69
N GLN A 304 12.69 -9.93 -34.83
CA GLN A 304 12.34 -8.53 -35.15
C GLN A 304 11.04 -8.40 -35.99
N LYS A 305 10.03 -9.21 -35.71
CA LYS A 305 8.77 -9.27 -36.46
C LYS A 305 7.55 -8.84 -35.64
N ILE A 306 7.72 -8.46 -34.37
CA ILE A 306 6.61 -8.12 -33.48
C ILE A 306 5.93 -6.83 -33.97
N PRO A 307 4.60 -6.83 -34.18
CA PRO A 307 3.85 -5.63 -34.53
C PRO A 307 3.91 -4.57 -33.39
N PHE A 308 3.92 -3.29 -33.76
CA PHE A 308 4.02 -2.19 -32.80
C PHE A 308 2.95 -2.22 -31.70
N TRP A 309 1.73 -2.60 -32.05
CA TRP A 309 0.62 -2.63 -31.09
C TRP A 309 0.79 -3.76 -30.05
N VAL A 310 1.33 -4.92 -30.45
CA VAL A 310 1.65 -6.01 -29.54
C VAL A 310 2.80 -5.60 -28.61
N ALA A 311 3.87 -5.01 -29.17
CA ALA A 311 4.98 -4.50 -28.38
C ALA A 311 4.53 -3.39 -27.41
N GLY A 312 3.65 -2.47 -27.84
CA GLY A 312 3.10 -1.41 -27.00
C GLY A 312 2.27 -1.93 -25.83
N LEU A 313 1.37 -2.90 -26.08
CA LEU A 313 0.61 -3.59 -25.04
C LEU A 313 1.52 -4.37 -24.09
N SER A 314 2.58 -5.03 -24.60
CA SER A 314 3.54 -5.75 -23.78
C SER A 314 4.36 -4.79 -22.90
N ILE A 315 4.80 -3.62 -23.40
CA ILE A 315 5.46 -2.60 -22.59
C ILE A 315 4.52 -2.15 -21.45
N PHE A 316 3.27 -1.85 -21.78
CA PHE A 316 2.26 -1.47 -20.80
C PHE A 316 2.08 -2.57 -19.75
N ALA A 317 1.85 -3.82 -20.14
CA ALA A 317 1.66 -4.95 -19.23
C ALA A 317 2.91 -5.25 -18.38
N THR A 318 4.12 -5.01 -18.91
CA THR A 318 5.38 -5.16 -18.18
C THR A 318 5.52 -4.13 -17.06
N MET A 319 5.10 -2.88 -17.35
CA MET A 319 5.19 -1.77 -16.39
C MET A 319 4.06 -1.80 -15.36
N LEU A 320 2.87 -2.23 -15.79
CA LEU A 320 1.69 -2.31 -14.93
C LEU A 320 1.58 -3.69 -14.30
N SER A 321 1.87 -3.77 -13.03
CA SER A 321 1.90 -5.03 -12.27
C SER A 321 0.59 -5.29 -11.51
N ALA A 322 0.45 -6.48 -10.93
CA ALA A 322 -0.62 -6.80 -9.99
C ALA A 322 -0.64 -5.87 -8.76
N ILE A 323 0.53 -5.33 -8.38
CA ILE A 323 0.63 -4.28 -7.34
C ILE A 323 -0.22 -3.08 -7.74
N THR A 324 -0.13 -2.63 -9.00
CA THR A 324 -0.90 -1.50 -9.51
C THR A 324 -2.40 -1.80 -9.50
N PHE A 325 -2.81 -3.02 -9.88
CA PHE A 325 -4.22 -3.42 -9.87
C PHE A 325 -4.84 -3.36 -8.47
N MET A 326 -4.09 -3.71 -7.43
CA MET A 326 -4.56 -3.77 -6.05
C MET A 326 -4.30 -2.48 -5.28
N ALA A 327 -3.05 -2.01 -5.30
CA ALA A 327 -2.62 -0.89 -4.46
C ALA A 327 -3.09 0.47 -4.98
N VAL A 328 -3.25 0.67 -6.28
CA VAL A 328 -3.73 1.96 -6.81
C VAL A 328 -5.18 2.22 -6.43
N PRO A 329 -6.15 1.29 -6.64
CA PRO A 329 -7.51 1.47 -6.14
C PRO A 329 -7.57 1.58 -4.62
N GLY A 330 -6.80 0.78 -3.86
CA GLY A 330 -6.71 0.87 -2.40
C GLY A 330 -6.20 2.23 -1.93
N THR A 331 -5.21 2.79 -2.61
CA THR A 331 -4.69 4.13 -2.32
C THR A 331 -5.70 5.22 -2.67
N ALA A 332 -6.33 5.18 -3.83
CA ALA A 332 -7.35 6.15 -4.24
C ALA A 332 -8.59 6.08 -3.33
N TYR A 333 -8.99 4.87 -2.89
CA TYR A 333 -10.01 4.66 -1.88
C TYR A 333 -9.64 5.35 -0.55
N ALA A 334 -8.43 5.07 -0.04
CA ALA A 334 -8.00 5.56 1.27
C ALA A 334 -7.63 7.05 1.27
N THR A 335 -7.07 7.56 0.18
CA THR A 335 -6.54 8.94 0.08
C THR A 335 -7.19 9.70 -1.08
N ASN A 336 -6.45 9.91 -2.18
CA ASN A 336 -6.84 10.74 -3.34
C ASN A 336 -6.05 10.36 -4.59
N TRP A 337 -6.13 11.22 -5.64
CA TRP A 337 -5.47 11.01 -6.92
C TRP A 337 -4.06 11.65 -7.04
N ASN A 338 -3.42 12.07 -5.96
CA ASN A 338 -2.08 12.69 -6.05
C ASN A 338 -1.06 11.72 -6.68
N GLY A 339 -1.19 10.41 -6.44
CA GLY A 339 -0.37 9.39 -7.08
C GLY A 339 -0.53 9.30 -8.61
N TYR A 340 -1.64 9.81 -9.17
CA TYR A 340 -1.85 9.86 -10.62
C TYR A 340 -0.90 10.85 -11.32
N ILE A 341 -0.41 11.88 -10.62
CA ILE A 341 0.64 12.79 -11.11
C ILE A 341 1.88 12.00 -11.55
N GLY A 342 2.14 10.87 -10.90
CA GLY A 342 3.24 9.97 -11.26
C GLY A 342 3.17 9.36 -12.65
N GLN A 343 2.02 9.43 -13.33
CA GLN A 343 1.85 8.94 -14.71
C GLN A 343 2.16 10.03 -15.76
N TRP A 344 2.07 11.30 -15.40
CA TRP A 344 2.27 12.42 -16.35
C TRP A 344 3.69 12.53 -16.92
N PRO A 345 4.76 12.21 -16.16
CA PRO A 345 6.13 12.22 -16.69
C PRO A 345 6.33 11.40 -17.95
N ILE A 346 5.49 10.39 -18.24
CA ILE A 346 5.58 9.59 -19.47
C ILE A 346 5.46 10.44 -20.73
N LEU A 347 4.75 11.57 -20.65
CA LEU A 347 4.61 12.55 -21.75
C LEU A 347 5.96 13.21 -22.12
N ILE A 348 6.92 13.22 -21.19
CA ILE A 348 8.28 13.73 -21.42
C ILE A 348 9.25 12.56 -21.65
N ILE A 349 9.14 11.49 -20.87
CA ILE A 349 10.03 10.33 -20.94
C ILE A 349 9.99 9.70 -22.34
N VAL A 350 8.82 9.45 -22.89
CA VAL A 350 8.72 8.77 -24.19
C VAL A 350 9.32 9.60 -25.34
N PRO A 351 9.03 10.89 -25.52
CA PRO A 351 9.76 11.72 -26.46
C PRO A 351 11.28 11.69 -26.29
N LEU A 352 11.77 11.78 -25.05
CA LEU A 352 13.22 11.70 -24.77
C LEU A 352 13.80 10.35 -25.22
N VAL A 353 13.10 9.24 -24.92
CA VAL A 353 13.52 7.90 -25.34
C VAL A 353 13.52 7.77 -26.86
N VAL A 354 12.46 8.18 -27.53
CA VAL A 354 12.34 8.10 -28.99
C VAL A 354 13.39 8.94 -29.71
N MET A 355 13.70 10.12 -29.19
CA MET A 355 14.64 11.04 -29.82
C MET A 355 16.11 10.69 -29.55
N PHE A 356 16.44 10.24 -28.34
CA PHE A 356 17.83 10.16 -27.88
C PHE A 356 18.32 8.74 -27.58
N TYR A 357 17.45 7.79 -27.15
CA TYR A 357 17.89 6.45 -26.74
C TYR A 357 17.59 5.38 -27.82
N LEU A 358 16.39 5.38 -28.37
CA LEU A 358 15.96 4.40 -29.36
C LEU A 358 16.88 4.34 -30.59
N PRO A 359 17.35 5.49 -31.19
CA PRO A 359 18.27 5.45 -32.31
C PRO A 359 19.59 4.74 -32.01
N PHE A 360 20.14 4.85 -30.77
CA PHE A 360 21.34 4.13 -30.38
C PHE A 360 21.11 2.62 -30.32
N TYR A 361 20.05 2.18 -29.65
CA TYR A 361 19.75 0.76 -29.53
C TYR A 361 19.53 0.09 -30.87
N ARG A 362 18.86 0.77 -31.78
CA ARG A 362 18.59 0.24 -33.14
C ARG A 362 19.83 0.20 -34.04
N ARG A 363 20.66 1.26 -34.04
CA ARG A 363 21.89 1.31 -34.82
C ARG A 363 22.95 0.31 -34.38
N LEU A 364 23.12 0.18 -33.05
CA LEU A 364 24.12 -0.72 -32.50
C LEU A 364 23.74 -2.19 -32.60
N ASN A 365 22.49 -2.47 -33.04
CA ASN A 365 21.95 -3.81 -33.23
C ASN A 365 22.15 -4.71 -31.99
N ILE A 366 21.93 -4.14 -30.79
CA ILE A 366 22.19 -4.79 -29.51
C ILE A 366 21.09 -5.77 -29.14
N THR A 367 21.41 -6.79 -28.37
CA THR A 367 20.46 -7.71 -27.72
C THR A 367 20.12 -7.23 -26.32
N THR A 368 21.11 -6.70 -25.58
CA THR A 368 20.90 -6.10 -24.27
C THR A 368 21.27 -4.63 -24.26
N ALA A 369 20.55 -3.83 -23.45
CA ALA A 369 20.90 -2.42 -23.25
C ALA A 369 22.35 -2.26 -22.76
N TYR A 370 22.87 -3.23 -22.01
CA TYR A 370 24.19 -3.19 -21.38
C TYR A 370 25.36 -3.35 -22.38
N GLU A 371 25.11 -3.88 -23.58
CA GLU A 371 26.10 -3.88 -24.66
C GLU A 371 26.49 -2.45 -25.07
N TYR A 372 25.58 -1.49 -24.96
CA TYR A 372 25.90 -0.07 -25.14
C TYR A 372 26.93 0.39 -24.09
N LEU A 373 26.81 -0.03 -22.83
CA LEU A 373 27.76 0.35 -21.76
C LEU A 373 29.16 -0.17 -22.03
N GLU A 374 29.29 -1.38 -22.60
CA GLU A 374 30.60 -1.89 -23.00
C GLU A 374 31.23 -1.04 -24.09
N LYS A 375 30.46 -0.77 -25.18
CA LYS A 375 30.95 0.03 -26.30
C LYS A 375 31.31 1.46 -25.89
N ARG A 376 30.56 2.02 -24.94
CA ARG A 376 30.75 3.41 -24.48
C ARG A 376 31.81 3.56 -23.38
N PHE A 377 31.92 2.59 -22.52
CA PHE A 377 32.79 2.62 -21.34
C PHE A 377 33.75 1.43 -21.34
N ASN A 378 33.33 0.27 -20.83
CA ASN A 378 34.14 -0.96 -20.83
C ASN A 378 33.30 -2.17 -20.40
N VAL A 379 33.90 -3.39 -20.47
CA VAL A 379 33.28 -4.66 -20.06
C VAL A 379 32.84 -4.65 -18.60
N ALA A 380 33.64 -4.10 -17.68
CA ALA A 380 33.29 -4.05 -16.26
C ALA A 380 32.01 -3.26 -16.02
N THR A 381 31.84 -2.12 -16.68
CA THR A 381 30.63 -1.29 -16.59
C THR A 381 29.41 -2.02 -17.15
N ARG A 382 29.55 -2.78 -18.27
CA ARG A 382 28.47 -3.65 -18.81
C ARG A 382 28.04 -4.68 -17.78
N VAL A 383 28.98 -5.42 -17.21
CA VAL A 383 28.69 -6.54 -16.30
C VAL A 383 28.03 -6.04 -15.00
N ILE A 384 28.59 -4.97 -14.39
CA ILE A 384 28.03 -4.42 -13.15
C ILE A 384 26.65 -3.85 -13.41
N GLY A 385 26.41 -3.13 -14.52
CA GLY A 385 25.10 -2.64 -14.89
C GLY A 385 24.08 -3.77 -15.08
N SER A 386 24.48 -4.84 -15.79
CA SER A 386 23.65 -6.03 -15.99
C SER A 386 23.32 -6.75 -14.68
N VAL A 387 24.33 -6.93 -13.79
CA VAL A 387 24.11 -7.56 -12.47
C VAL A 387 23.19 -6.72 -11.58
N THR A 388 23.37 -5.39 -11.58
CA THR A 388 22.46 -4.49 -10.84
C THR A 388 21.02 -4.64 -11.28
N PHE A 389 20.76 -4.71 -12.59
CA PHE A 389 19.43 -4.98 -13.14
C PHE A 389 18.90 -6.36 -12.73
N MET A 390 19.73 -7.41 -12.80
CA MET A 390 19.33 -8.77 -12.43
C MET A 390 18.91 -8.85 -10.97
N LEU A 391 19.69 -8.24 -10.06
CA LEU A 391 19.38 -8.20 -8.62
C LEU A 391 18.05 -7.48 -8.35
N PHE A 392 17.81 -6.34 -9.02
CA PHE A 392 16.52 -5.65 -8.92
C PHE A 392 15.35 -6.54 -9.31
N HIS A 393 15.48 -7.29 -10.42
CA HIS A 393 14.40 -8.14 -10.91
C HIS A 393 14.12 -9.36 -10.05
N VAL A 394 15.10 -9.90 -9.32
CA VAL A 394 14.85 -10.95 -8.31
C VAL A 394 13.90 -10.43 -7.23
N GLY A 395 14.16 -9.26 -6.68
CA GLY A 395 13.28 -8.61 -5.71
C GLY A 395 11.89 -8.30 -6.29
N ARG A 396 11.85 -7.79 -7.53
CA ARG A 396 10.60 -7.48 -8.25
C ARG A 396 9.72 -8.72 -8.43
N ILE A 397 10.29 -9.85 -8.88
CA ILE A 397 9.56 -11.11 -9.04
C ILE A 397 8.94 -11.54 -7.71
N ALA A 398 9.71 -11.49 -6.62
CA ALA A 398 9.24 -11.90 -5.31
C ALA A 398 8.05 -11.06 -4.82
N ILE A 399 8.13 -9.73 -4.95
CA ILE A 399 7.08 -8.81 -4.49
C ILE A 399 5.82 -8.92 -5.36
N VAL A 400 5.99 -9.08 -6.68
CA VAL A 400 4.86 -9.23 -7.62
C VAL A 400 4.13 -10.57 -7.45
N LEU A 401 4.81 -11.61 -6.97
CA LEU A 401 4.17 -12.87 -6.56
C LEU A 401 3.43 -12.73 -5.22
N TYR A 402 4.06 -12.08 -4.24
CA TYR A 402 3.56 -12.00 -2.87
C TYR A 402 2.28 -11.18 -2.73
N LEU A 403 2.24 -9.95 -3.27
CA LEU A 403 1.14 -9.02 -3.02
C LEU A 403 -0.23 -9.50 -3.52
N PRO A 404 -0.39 -10.04 -4.76
CA PRO A 404 -1.67 -10.61 -5.18
C PRO A 404 -2.08 -11.84 -4.38
N ALA A 405 -1.10 -12.69 -4.02
CA ALA A 405 -1.35 -13.87 -3.19
C ALA A 405 -1.83 -13.47 -1.79
N LEU A 406 -1.21 -12.45 -1.18
CA LEU A 406 -1.62 -11.89 0.10
C LEU A 406 -3.03 -11.33 0.04
N ALA A 407 -3.31 -10.46 -0.93
CA ALA A 407 -4.62 -9.82 -1.07
C ALA A 407 -5.74 -10.85 -1.31
N LEU A 408 -5.49 -11.87 -2.12
CA LEU A 408 -6.47 -12.94 -2.34
C LEU A 408 -6.67 -13.81 -1.09
N SER A 409 -5.59 -14.20 -0.41
CA SER A 409 -5.67 -15.01 0.80
C SER A 409 -6.31 -14.27 1.99
N SER A 410 -6.25 -12.94 2.01
CA SER A 410 -6.85 -12.12 3.07
C SER A 410 -8.38 -12.13 3.03
N VAL A 411 -8.98 -12.29 1.86
CA VAL A 411 -10.44 -12.26 1.66
C VAL A 411 -11.04 -13.63 1.32
N THR A 412 -10.20 -14.64 1.05
CA THR A 412 -10.63 -16.01 0.69
C THR A 412 -9.96 -17.06 1.59
N ASN A 413 -10.39 -18.32 1.43
CA ASN A 413 -9.76 -19.47 2.09
C ASN A 413 -8.55 -20.04 1.29
N ILE A 414 -8.02 -19.29 0.32
CA ILE A 414 -6.89 -19.73 -0.48
C ILE A 414 -5.61 -19.58 0.34
N ASP A 415 -4.85 -20.65 0.46
CA ASP A 415 -3.53 -20.59 1.09
C ASP A 415 -2.56 -19.73 0.28
N ILE A 416 -1.84 -18.83 0.94
CA ILE A 416 -0.94 -17.87 0.30
C ILE A 416 0.22 -18.58 -0.42
N PHE A 417 0.75 -19.67 0.15
CA PHE A 417 1.87 -20.41 -0.44
C PHE A 417 1.41 -21.15 -1.70
N ALA A 418 0.19 -21.71 -1.67
CA ALA A 418 -0.42 -22.33 -2.85
C ALA A 418 -0.63 -21.31 -3.98
N ALA A 419 -1.11 -20.11 -3.68
CA ALA A 419 -1.28 -19.03 -4.66
C ALA A 419 0.06 -18.63 -5.28
N ILE A 420 1.10 -18.40 -4.47
CA ILE A 420 2.46 -18.09 -4.93
C ILE A 420 2.99 -19.20 -5.86
N ALA A 421 2.85 -20.46 -5.46
CA ALA A 421 3.33 -21.60 -6.23
C ALA A 421 2.63 -21.72 -7.58
N VAL A 422 1.30 -21.62 -7.62
CA VAL A 422 0.52 -21.73 -8.87
C VAL A 422 0.91 -20.63 -9.86
N ILE A 423 0.93 -19.37 -9.41
CA ILE A 423 1.30 -18.25 -10.29
C ILE A 423 2.75 -18.42 -10.78
N GLY A 424 3.69 -18.68 -9.87
CA GLY A 424 5.12 -18.76 -10.18
C GLY A 424 5.47 -19.91 -11.11
N VAL A 425 4.97 -21.12 -10.83
CA VAL A 425 5.25 -22.31 -11.64
C VAL A 425 4.71 -22.15 -13.07
N LEU A 426 3.49 -21.66 -13.22
CA LEU A 426 2.90 -21.45 -14.54
C LEU A 426 3.65 -20.37 -15.35
N CYS A 427 4.11 -19.29 -14.69
CA CYS A 427 4.96 -18.30 -15.33
C CYS A 427 6.27 -18.90 -15.84
N VAL A 428 6.94 -19.71 -15.02
CA VAL A 428 8.19 -20.39 -15.42
C VAL A 428 7.95 -21.30 -16.62
N ILE A 429 6.89 -22.12 -16.60
CA ILE A 429 6.60 -23.08 -17.65
C ILE A 429 6.48 -22.37 -19.01
N TYR A 430 5.56 -21.41 -19.17
CA TYR A 430 5.35 -20.81 -20.50
C TYR A 430 6.51 -19.89 -20.92
N THR A 431 7.22 -19.27 -19.97
CA THR A 431 8.41 -18.45 -20.30
C THR A 431 9.58 -19.30 -20.81
N VAL A 432 9.83 -20.46 -20.21
CA VAL A 432 10.85 -21.43 -20.66
C VAL A 432 10.52 -21.96 -22.06
N MET A 433 9.22 -22.15 -22.36
CA MET A 433 8.78 -22.74 -23.61
C MET A 433 8.95 -21.81 -24.82
N GLY A 434 8.58 -20.54 -24.71
CA GLY A 434 8.35 -19.71 -25.89
C GLY A 434 9.26 -18.49 -26.08
N GLY A 435 10.25 -18.21 -25.22
CA GLY A 435 11.15 -17.06 -25.34
C GLY A 435 10.39 -15.71 -25.39
N ILE A 436 11.04 -14.68 -25.99
CA ILE A 436 10.50 -13.31 -26.01
C ILE A 436 9.23 -13.17 -26.85
N GLU A 437 9.08 -13.91 -27.94
CA GLU A 437 7.89 -13.79 -28.80
C GLU A 437 6.64 -14.25 -28.04
N ALA A 438 6.70 -15.41 -27.37
CA ALA A 438 5.61 -15.86 -26.53
C ALA A 438 5.31 -14.89 -25.39
N VAL A 439 6.35 -14.36 -24.71
CA VAL A 439 6.19 -13.39 -23.64
C VAL A 439 5.45 -12.15 -24.13
N VAL A 440 5.86 -11.55 -25.26
CA VAL A 440 5.26 -10.31 -25.77
C VAL A 440 3.81 -10.52 -26.23
N TRP A 441 3.49 -11.65 -26.82
CA TRP A 441 2.11 -11.97 -27.21
C TRP A 441 1.22 -12.31 -26.01
N THR A 442 1.72 -13.08 -25.05
CA THR A 442 0.96 -13.34 -23.80
C THR A 442 0.75 -12.06 -23.02
N ASP A 443 1.75 -11.18 -22.92
CA ASP A 443 1.63 -9.88 -22.26
C ASP A 443 0.54 -9.01 -22.92
N ALA A 444 0.46 -9.00 -24.27
CA ALA A 444 -0.57 -8.25 -24.98
C ALA A 444 -1.98 -8.76 -24.65
N ILE A 445 -2.18 -10.07 -24.61
CA ILE A 445 -3.45 -10.68 -24.20
C ILE A 445 -3.75 -10.37 -22.74
N GLN A 446 -2.75 -10.48 -21.88
CA GLN A 446 -2.86 -10.15 -20.45
C GLN A 446 -3.22 -8.69 -20.23
N ALA A 447 -2.67 -7.75 -21.01
CA ALA A 447 -3.04 -6.33 -20.97
C ALA A 447 -4.53 -6.11 -21.33
N ILE A 448 -5.05 -6.83 -22.33
CA ILE A 448 -6.46 -6.74 -22.73
C ILE A 448 -7.37 -7.29 -21.62
N VAL A 449 -7.04 -8.45 -21.06
CA VAL A 449 -7.80 -9.06 -19.95
C VAL A 449 -7.77 -8.16 -18.71
N LEU A 450 -6.61 -7.58 -18.39
CA LEU A 450 -6.42 -6.68 -17.28
C LEU A 450 -7.27 -5.41 -17.38
N ILE A 451 -7.16 -4.69 -18.52
CA ILE A 451 -7.91 -3.44 -18.73
C ILE A 451 -9.40 -3.74 -18.88
N GLY A 452 -9.76 -4.80 -19.61
CA GLY A 452 -11.16 -5.24 -19.75
C GLY A 452 -11.80 -5.59 -18.40
N GLY A 453 -11.07 -6.33 -17.56
CA GLY A 453 -11.48 -6.66 -16.19
C GLY A 453 -11.64 -5.43 -15.30
N ALA A 454 -10.68 -4.49 -15.37
CA ALA A 454 -10.73 -3.24 -14.60
C ALA A 454 -11.92 -2.34 -15.04
N LEU A 455 -12.16 -2.20 -16.35
CA LEU A 455 -13.30 -1.46 -16.90
C LEU A 455 -14.64 -2.10 -16.51
N LEU A 456 -14.74 -3.42 -16.60
CA LEU A 456 -15.93 -4.15 -16.20
C LEU A 456 -16.19 -3.97 -14.70
N CYS A 457 -15.15 -4.10 -13.87
CA CYS A 457 -15.25 -3.89 -12.43
C CYS A 457 -15.69 -2.45 -12.12
N PHE A 458 -15.05 -1.45 -12.73
CA PHE A 458 -15.42 -0.04 -12.57
C PHE A 458 -16.89 0.22 -12.94
N GLY A 459 -17.34 -0.28 -14.09
CA GLY A 459 -18.75 -0.16 -14.50
C GLY A 459 -19.72 -0.81 -13.52
N LEU A 460 -19.38 -1.99 -13.00
CA LEU A 460 -20.21 -2.69 -12.02
C LEU A 460 -20.24 -1.99 -10.66
N VAL A 461 -19.12 -1.43 -10.18
CA VAL A 461 -19.11 -0.60 -8.96
C VAL A 461 -20.00 0.62 -9.15
N VAL A 462 -19.78 1.39 -10.22
CA VAL A 462 -20.53 2.62 -10.52
C VAL A 462 -22.05 2.35 -10.68
N SER A 463 -22.43 1.21 -11.26
CA SER A 463 -23.84 0.83 -11.42
C SER A 463 -24.55 0.55 -10.08
N GLN A 464 -23.81 0.28 -9.01
CA GLN A 464 -24.34 0.02 -7.66
C GLN A 464 -24.26 1.25 -6.75
N VAL A 465 -23.73 2.37 -7.24
CA VAL A 465 -23.63 3.65 -6.52
C VAL A 465 -24.79 4.55 -6.89
N ASP A 466 -25.48 5.07 -5.89
CA ASP A 466 -26.55 6.05 -6.09
C ASP A 466 -25.96 7.36 -6.66
N GLY A 467 -26.48 7.82 -7.79
CA GLY A 467 -25.93 8.94 -8.55
C GLY A 467 -24.81 8.58 -9.54
N GLY A 468 -24.39 7.31 -9.59
CA GLY A 468 -23.46 6.76 -10.59
C GLY A 468 -22.15 7.55 -10.74
N LEU A 469 -21.75 7.84 -11.99
CA LEU A 469 -20.55 8.63 -12.29
C LEU A 469 -20.60 10.06 -11.71
N GLY A 470 -21.80 10.65 -11.54
CA GLY A 470 -21.97 11.97 -10.93
C GLY A 470 -21.47 11.98 -9.48
N ALA A 471 -21.87 10.98 -8.67
CA ALA A 471 -21.42 10.86 -7.29
C ALA A 471 -19.90 10.63 -7.18
N VAL A 472 -19.31 9.86 -8.09
CA VAL A 472 -17.85 9.70 -8.17
C VAL A 472 -17.16 11.04 -8.49
N GLY A 473 -17.71 11.81 -9.44
CA GLY A 473 -17.23 13.16 -9.78
C GLY A 473 -17.31 14.13 -8.60
N SER A 474 -18.45 14.16 -7.87
CA SER A 474 -18.60 14.99 -6.67
C SER A 474 -17.62 14.61 -5.57
N ALA A 475 -17.36 13.32 -5.37
CA ALA A 475 -16.34 12.88 -4.41
C ALA A 475 -14.94 13.40 -4.77
N MET A 476 -14.62 13.46 -6.06
CA MET A 476 -13.33 13.99 -6.54
C MET A 476 -13.22 15.51 -6.32
N SER A 477 -14.28 16.28 -6.58
CA SER A 477 -14.25 17.74 -6.52
C SER A 477 -14.50 18.31 -5.13
N GLU A 478 -15.39 17.70 -4.33
CA GLU A 478 -15.92 18.27 -3.10
C GLU A 478 -15.36 17.58 -1.85
N GLN A 479 -15.02 16.26 -1.94
CA GLN A 479 -14.57 15.48 -0.80
C GLN A 479 -13.04 15.24 -0.81
N GLY A 480 -12.28 15.94 -1.65
CA GLY A 480 -10.84 15.85 -1.71
C GLY A 480 -10.30 14.51 -2.27
N LYS A 481 -11.14 13.73 -2.98
CA LYS A 481 -10.72 12.46 -3.61
C LYS A 481 -10.03 12.65 -4.95
N GLY A 482 -10.06 13.84 -5.55
CA GLY A 482 -9.32 14.18 -6.75
C GLY A 482 -7.84 14.50 -6.50
N ILE A 483 -7.21 15.22 -7.42
CA ILE A 483 -5.84 15.72 -7.25
C ILE A 483 -5.89 16.94 -6.34
N THR A 484 -5.28 16.83 -5.17
CA THR A 484 -5.22 17.87 -4.15
C THR A 484 -3.82 18.44 -3.96
N ALA A 485 -2.84 17.92 -4.71
CA ALA A 485 -1.45 18.34 -4.62
C ALA A 485 -1.29 19.84 -4.96
N SER A 486 -0.53 20.56 -4.13
CA SER A 486 -0.17 21.95 -4.36
C SER A 486 0.84 22.07 -5.51
N TRP A 487 0.62 23.02 -6.40
CA TRP A 487 1.55 23.40 -7.46
C TRP A 487 2.25 24.73 -7.16
N ASP A 488 2.12 25.23 -5.93
CA ASP A 488 2.83 26.41 -5.49
C ASP A 488 4.32 26.08 -5.26
N PHE A 489 5.20 26.83 -5.94
CA PHE A 489 6.64 26.70 -5.78
C PHE A 489 7.15 27.21 -4.42
N SER A 490 6.36 27.95 -3.68
CA SER A 490 6.69 28.36 -2.31
C SER A 490 6.53 27.22 -1.30
N ASP A 491 5.76 26.18 -1.64
CA ASP A 491 5.45 25.03 -0.78
C ASP A 491 6.21 23.74 -1.24
N ILE A 492 7.49 23.90 -1.60
CA ILE A 492 8.32 22.78 -1.98
C ILE A 492 8.82 22.06 -0.72
N SER A 493 8.24 20.90 -0.44
CA SER A 493 8.68 19.98 0.61
C SER A 493 9.16 18.67 0.00
N ILE A 494 10.30 18.14 0.44
CA ILE A 494 10.88 16.87 0.00
C ILE A 494 10.72 15.76 1.06
N GLY A 495 10.12 16.06 2.20
CA GLY A 495 9.87 15.13 3.30
C GLY A 495 8.82 14.07 2.99
N LYS A 496 8.70 13.07 3.87
CA LYS A 496 7.77 11.93 3.74
C LYS A 496 6.31 12.34 3.59
N GLY A 497 5.92 13.48 4.18
CA GLY A 497 4.56 14.05 4.12
C GLY A 497 4.33 15.03 2.97
N SER A 498 5.25 15.15 2.01
CA SER A 498 5.12 16.15 0.94
C SER A 498 3.87 15.94 0.08
N THR A 499 3.12 17.02 -0.10
CA THR A 499 1.96 17.12 -1.00
C THR A 499 2.25 17.99 -2.23
N SER A 500 3.50 18.43 -2.42
CA SER A 500 3.90 19.25 -3.57
C SER A 500 3.78 18.46 -4.88
N GLY A 501 2.91 18.91 -5.78
CA GLY A 501 2.72 18.31 -7.10
C GLY A 501 3.98 18.38 -7.96
N PHE A 502 4.75 19.46 -7.85
CA PHE A 502 6.03 19.59 -8.55
C PHE A 502 7.06 18.56 -8.08
N VAL A 503 7.20 18.38 -6.76
CA VAL A 503 8.13 17.37 -6.19
C VAL A 503 7.70 15.96 -6.61
N LEU A 504 6.41 15.65 -6.52
CA LEU A 504 5.88 14.36 -6.98
C LEU A 504 6.18 14.13 -8.47
N PHE A 505 5.91 15.12 -9.33
CA PHE A 505 6.17 15.02 -10.77
C PHE A 505 7.64 14.74 -11.09
N VAL A 506 8.56 15.53 -10.50
CA VAL A 506 10.01 15.36 -10.72
C VAL A 506 10.51 14.05 -10.13
N ALA A 507 10.06 13.67 -8.94
CA ALA A 507 10.42 12.41 -8.32
C ALA A 507 10.01 11.21 -9.18
N PHE A 508 8.77 11.17 -9.65
CA PHE A 508 8.29 10.13 -10.55
C PHE A 508 8.97 10.15 -11.92
N MET A 509 9.30 11.34 -12.45
CA MET A 509 10.05 11.45 -13.70
C MET A 509 11.42 10.78 -13.59
N LEU A 510 12.18 11.09 -12.53
CA LEU A 510 13.50 10.53 -12.33
C LEU A 510 13.49 9.07 -11.85
N ALA A 511 12.40 8.61 -11.21
CA ALA A 511 12.22 7.21 -10.87
C ALA A 511 11.84 6.33 -12.07
N ASN A 512 11.00 6.83 -12.99
CA ASN A 512 10.52 6.07 -14.14
C ASN A 512 11.44 6.14 -15.37
N LEU A 513 12.15 7.25 -15.56
CA LEU A 513 13.07 7.43 -16.70
C LEU A 513 14.05 6.25 -16.86
N PRO A 514 14.69 5.73 -15.81
CA PRO A 514 15.58 4.57 -15.91
C PRO A 514 14.91 3.32 -16.46
N SER A 515 13.67 3.05 -16.13
CA SER A 515 12.93 1.89 -16.62
C SER A 515 12.79 1.90 -18.15
N TYR A 516 12.56 3.06 -18.76
CA TYR A 516 12.44 3.23 -20.20
C TYR A 516 13.78 3.37 -20.93
N THR A 517 14.86 3.70 -20.22
CA THR A 517 16.19 4.00 -20.83
C THR A 517 17.23 2.92 -20.58
N SER A 518 17.18 2.23 -19.45
CA SER A 518 18.16 1.24 -19.03
C SER A 518 17.57 -0.11 -18.62
N GLY A 519 16.24 -0.19 -18.45
CA GLY A 519 15.55 -1.43 -18.12
C GLY A 519 15.52 -2.38 -19.32
N GLN A 520 16.23 -3.51 -19.22
CA GLN A 520 16.27 -4.52 -20.29
C GLN A 520 14.87 -5.07 -20.62
N ASP A 521 13.99 -5.16 -19.63
CA ASP A 521 12.62 -5.60 -19.79
C ASP A 521 11.79 -4.71 -20.73
N VAL A 522 12.06 -3.41 -20.79
CA VAL A 522 11.43 -2.47 -21.73
C VAL A 522 12.23 -2.36 -23.03
N VAL A 523 13.55 -2.20 -22.93
CA VAL A 523 14.44 -2.06 -24.11
C VAL A 523 14.33 -3.27 -25.03
N GLN A 524 14.20 -4.46 -24.49
CA GLN A 524 14.05 -5.69 -25.29
C GLN A 524 12.84 -5.60 -26.23
N ARG A 525 11.72 -4.94 -25.85
CA ARG A 525 10.56 -4.75 -26.72
C ARG A 525 10.84 -3.81 -27.88
N TYR A 526 11.69 -2.81 -27.70
CA TYR A 526 12.08 -1.92 -28.82
C TYR A 526 12.82 -2.67 -29.91
N VAL A 527 13.67 -3.62 -29.52
CA VAL A 527 14.51 -4.36 -30.49
C VAL A 527 13.78 -5.53 -31.13
N THR A 528 12.61 -5.95 -30.62
CA THR A 528 11.78 -7.00 -31.23
C THR A 528 10.91 -6.51 -32.39
N THR A 529 10.71 -5.19 -32.55
CA THR A 529 9.93 -4.61 -33.67
C THR A 529 10.75 -4.55 -34.95
N SER A 530 10.06 -4.47 -36.11
CA SER A 530 10.70 -4.52 -37.42
C SER A 530 11.53 -3.28 -37.80
N SER A 531 11.22 -2.12 -37.20
CA SER A 531 11.90 -0.85 -37.52
C SER A 531 11.90 0.11 -36.34
N GLU A 532 12.74 1.15 -36.41
CA GLU A 532 12.76 2.24 -35.43
C GLU A 532 11.40 2.97 -35.38
N LYS A 533 10.75 3.15 -36.53
CA LYS A 533 9.43 3.77 -36.64
C LYS A 533 8.34 2.95 -35.90
N GLU A 534 8.38 1.62 -36.03
CA GLU A 534 7.45 0.73 -35.34
C GLU A 534 7.73 0.71 -33.85
N ALA A 535 9.00 0.73 -33.41
CA ALA A 535 9.39 0.87 -32.01
C ALA A 535 8.89 2.21 -31.43
N ALA A 536 9.04 3.32 -32.14
CA ALA A 536 8.51 4.60 -31.71
C ALA A 536 6.98 4.58 -31.57
N LYS A 537 6.25 3.99 -32.53
CA LYS A 537 4.78 3.84 -32.45
C LYS A 537 4.35 3.04 -31.21
N SER A 538 5.08 1.98 -30.86
CA SER A 538 4.76 1.17 -29.68
C SER A 538 4.88 2.00 -28.39
N LEU A 539 5.88 2.88 -28.30
CA LEU A 539 6.06 3.79 -27.18
C LEU A 539 4.98 4.87 -27.10
N TRP A 540 4.59 5.46 -28.23
CA TRP A 540 3.49 6.44 -28.27
C TRP A 540 2.15 5.80 -27.86
N MET A 541 1.88 4.56 -28.32
CA MET A 541 0.70 3.80 -27.87
C MET A 541 0.73 3.56 -26.36
N ASN A 542 1.90 3.23 -25.80
CA ASN A 542 2.06 3.00 -24.36
C ASN A 542 1.68 4.23 -23.53
N ILE A 543 1.93 5.49 -23.99
CA ILE A 543 1.47 6.71 -23.31
C ILE A 543 -0.04 6.66 -23.08
N GLY A 544 -0.80 6.43 -24.16
CA GLY A 544 -2.26 6.37 -24.07
C GLY A 544 -2.73 5.29 -23.09
N MET A 545 -2.12 4.11 -23.17
CA MET A 545 -2.45 2.98 -22.28
C MET A 545 -2.15 3.27 -20.81
N VAL A 546 -1.00 3.90 -20.51
CA VAL A 546 -0.62 4.25 -19.13
C VAL A 546 -1.56 5.31 -18.54
N LEU A 547 -1.85 6.39 -19.28
CA LEU A 547 -2.72 7.46 -18.78
C LEU A 547 -4.15 6.97 -18.58
N ILE A 548 -4.73 6.33 -19.59
CA ILE A 548 -6.13 5.86 -19.53
C ILE A 548 -6.25 4.71 -18.52
N GLY A 549 -5.35 3.72 -18.58
CA GLY A 549 -5.37 2.58 -17.66
C GLY A 549 -5.24 3.00 -16.20
N SER A 550 -4.31 3.90 -15.90
CA SER A 550 -4.16 4.40 -14.53
C SER A 550 -5.38 5.20 -14.07
N ALA A 551 -6.00 6.02 -14.94
CA ALA A 551 -7.23 6.74 -14.61
C ALA A 551 -8.38 5.78 -14.26
N ILE A 552 -8.48 4.61 -14.93
CA ILE A 552 -9.46 3.58 -14.60
C ILE A 552 -9.23 3.02 -13.20
N PHE A 553 -7.97 2.72 -12.82
CA PHE A 553 -7.66 2.18 -11.48
C PHE A 553 -7.88 3.21 -10.37
N PHE A 554 -7.48 4.47 -10.57
CA PHE A 554 -7.78 5.54 -9.60
C PHE A 554 -9.28 5.78 -9.50
N GLY A 555 -10.00 5.81 -10.63
CA GLY A 555 -11.45 5.93 -10.68
C GLY A 555 -12.16 4.78 -9.95
N LEU A 556 -11.67 3.55 -10.11
CA LEU A 556 -12.18 2.39 -9.41
C LEU A 556 -12.06 2.54 -7.88
N GLY A 557 -10.93 3.04 -7.38
CA GLY A 557 -10.75 3.32 -5.96
C GLY A 557 -11.71 4.39 -5.42
N THR A 558 -11.92 5.48 -6.17
CA THR A 558 -12.90 6.51 -5.81
C THR A 558 -14.33 5.97 -5.87
N ALA A 559 -14.67 5.14 -6.85
CA ALA A 559 -15.98 4.51 -6.94
C ALA A 559 -16.24 3.57 -5.74
N LEU A 560 -15.23 2.80 -5.30
CA LEU A 560 -15.31 1.97 -4.09
C LEU A 560 -15.49 2.83 -2.83
N TYR A 561 -14.83 3.99 -2.75
CA TYR A 561 -15.03 4.93 -1.64
C TYR A 561 -16.49 5.39 -1.57
N VAL A 562 -17.07 5.83 -2.68
CA VAL A 562 -18.46 6.28 -2.74
C VAL A 562 -19.44 5.12 -2.46
N PHE A 563 -19.14 3.91 -2.96
CA PHE A 563 -19.93 2.72 -2.69
C PHE A 563 -20.01 2.41 -1.19
N TYR A 564 -18.86 2.32 -0.50
CA TYR A 564 -18.83 2.03 0.93
C TYR A 564 -19.22 3.23 1.80
N GLN A 565 -19.20 4.45 1.26
CA GLN A 565 -19.78 5.62 1.92
C GLN A 565 -21.32 5.55 1.95
N SER A 566 -21.93 5.05 0.87
CA SER A 566 -23.39 4.90 0.76
C SER A 566 -23.91 3.60 1.41
N LYS A 567 -23.09 2.55 1.48
CA LYS A 567 -23.44 1.23 2.02
C LYS A 567 -22.37 0.75 3.03
N PRO A 568 -22.21 1.46 4.16
CA PRO A 568 -21.15 1.15 5.13
C PRO A 568 -21.32 -0.24 5.78
N GLU A 569 -22.52 -0.78 5.85
CA GLU A 569 -22.85 -2.11 6.38
C GLU A 569 -22.28 -3.26 5.54
N LEU A 570 -21.93 -3.02 4.28
CA LEU A 570 -21.32 -4.02 3.41
C LEU A 570 -19.79 -4.09 3.55
N MET A 571 -19.20 -3.18 4.34
CA MET A 571 -17.75 -3.16 4.55
C MET A 571 -17.35 -4.08 5.70
N ASP A 572 -16.44 -5.01 5.46
CA ASP A 572 -15.82 -5.79 6.54
C ASP A 572 -14.81 -4.90 7.29
N PRO A 573 -15.06 -4.58 8.58
CA PRO A 573 -14.16 -3.72 9.34
C PRO A 573 -12.79 -4.35 9.60
N THR A 574 -12.64 -5.66 9.41
CA THR A 574 -11.43 -6.41 9.74
C THR A 574 -10.43 -6.52 8.59
N LEU A 575 -10.72 -5.91 7.43
CA LEU A 575 -9.81 -5.94 6.28
C LEU A 575 -8.40 -5.48 6.67
N PRO A 576 -7.37 -6.33 6.50
CA PRO A 576 -6.04 -6.09 7.08
C PRO A 576 -5.28 -4.95 6.41
N ALA A 577 -5.58 -4.66 5.14
CA ALA A 577 -4.92 -3.62 4.35
C ALA A 577 -5.93 -2.87 3.47
N LYS A 578 -5.65 -1.61 3.17
CA LYS A 578 -6.44 -0.83 2.20
C LYS A 578 -6.48 -1.48 0.81
N ASP A 579 -5.42 -2.22 0.45
CA ASP A 579 -5.32 -2.93 -0.82
C ASP A 579 -6.25 -4.14 -0.90
N SER A 580 -6.81 -4.59 0.23
CA SER A 580 -7.79 -5.68 0.31
C SER A 580 -9.22 -5.24 -0.04
N VAL A 581 -9.50 -3.93 -0.13
CA VAL A 581 -10.87 -3.42 -0.39
C VAL A 581 -11.40 -3.86 -1.74
N LEU A 582 -10.58 -3.83 -2.79
CA LEU A 582 -10.98 -4.24 -4.13
C LEU A 582 -11.21 -5.76 -4.23
N PRO A 583 -10.31 -6.64 -3.79
CA PRO A 583 -10.57 -8.09 -3.71
C PRO A 583 -11.83 -8.43 -2.91
N TYR A 584 -12.04 -7.77 -1.79
CA TYR A 584 -13.24 -7.98 -0.97
C TYR A 584 -14.51 -7.61 -1.73
N PHE A 585 -14.55 -6.44 -2.38
CA PHE A 585 -15.66 -6.04 -3.23
C PHE A 585 -15.93 -7.05 -4.35
N ILE A 586 -14.88 -7.50 -5.05
CA ILE A 586 -14.99 -8.49 -6.14
C ILE A 586 -15.64 -9.78 -5.63
N MET A 587 -15.24 -10.25 -4.45
CA MET A 587 -15.72 -11.50 -3.88
C MET A 587 -17.16 -11.41 -3.32
N GLN A 588 -17.53 -10.25 -2.76
CA GLN A 588 -18.80 -10.07 -2.08
C GLN A 588 -19.92 -9.60 -3.03
N ASN A 589 -19.61 -8.70 -3.96
CA ASN A 589 -20.63 -7.93 -4.68
C ASN A 589 -20.75 -8.28 -6.17
N LEU A 590 -19.81 -9.07 -6.73
CA LEU A 590 -19.84 -9.39 -8.13
C LEU A 590 -20.49 -10.76 -8.42
N PRO A 591 -21.18 -10.90 -9.57
CA PRO A 591 -21.75 -12.17 -9.98
C PRO A 591 -20.69 -13.27 -10.12
N VAL A 592 -21.10 -14.50 -9.83
CA VAL A 592 -20.26 -15.69 -10.00
C VAL A 592 -19.82 -15.81 -11.46
N GLY A 593 -18.56 -16.12 -11.70
CA GLY A 593 -17.91 -16.12 -13.02
C GLY A 593 -17.29 -14.77 -13.39
N VAL A 594 -17.98 -13.65 -13.13
CA VAL A 594 -17.40 -12.29 -13.31
C VAL A 594 -16.28 -12.05 -12.30
N ALA A 595 -16.50 -12.40 -11.03
CA ALA A 595 -15.46 -12.37 -10.01
C ALA A 595 -14.22 -13.18 -10.43
N GLY A 596 -14.43 -14.40 -10.97
CA GLY A 596 -13.36 -15.24 -11.51
C GLY A 596 -12.60 -14.59 -12.67
N LEU A 597 -13.30 -13.90 -13.59
CA LEU A 597 -12.67 -13.19 -14.71
C LEU A 597 -11.80 -12.01 -14.25
N ILE A 598 -12.27 -11.24 -13.26
CA ILE A 598 -11.50 -10.11 -12.73
C ILE A 598 -10.28 -10.59 -11.94
N ILE A 599 -10.41 -11.65 -11.16
CA ILE A 599 -9.27 -12.29 -10.48
C ILE A 599 -8.27 -12.87 -11.51
N ALA A 600 -8.75 -13.44 -12.62
CA ALA A 600 -7.87 -13.83 -13.73
C ALA A 600 -7.11 -12.62 -14.30
N GLY A 601 -7.73 -11.44 -14.35
CA GLY A 601 -7.07 -10.17 -14.69
C GLY A 601 -5.95 -9.77 -13.72
N VAL A 602 -6.15 -10.00 -12.40
CA VAL A 602 -5.10 -9.80 -11.39
C VAL A 602 -3.93 -10.75 -11.63
N PHE A 603 -4.21 -12.02 -11.91
CA PHE A 603 -3.17 -13.01 -12.25
C PHE A 603 -2.46 -12.65 -13.56
N ALA A 604 -3.20 -12.13 -14.57
CA ALA A 604 -2.63 -11.62 -15.80
C ALA A 604 -1.58 -10.53 -15.54
N ALA A 605 -1.90 -9.57 -14.67
CA ALA A 605 -0.99 -8.48 -14.29
C ALA A 605 0.26 -8.98 -13.55
N ALA A 606 0.14 -10.00 -12.70
CA ALA A 606 1.28 -10.63 -12.06
C ALA A 606 2.15 -11.36 -13.09
N GLN A 607 1.52 -12.20 -13.91
CA GLN A 607 2.19 -13.05 -14.87
C GLN A 607 2.97 -12.28 -15.93
N SER A 608 2.41 -11.18 -16.48
CA SER A 608 3.10 -10.34 -17.46
C SER A 608 4.39 -9.71 -16.91
N THR A 609 4.35 -9.24 -15.68
CA THR A 609 5.53 -8.66 -15.02
C THR A 609 6.58 -9.72 -14.70
N ILE A 610 6.17 -10.90 -14.25
CA ILE A 610 7.08 -12.00 -13.87
C ILE A 610 7.75 -12.58 -15.12
N SER A 611 6.98 -12.93 -16.16
CA SER A 611 7.51 -13.48 -17.41
C SER A 611 8.49 -12.53 -18.09
N SER A 612 8.16 -11.24 -18.11
CA SER A 612 9.03 -10.19 -18.62
C SER A 612 10.33 -10.10 -17.84
N SER A 613 10.26 -10.16 -16.49
CA SER A 613 11.45 -10.15 -15.62
C SER A 613 12.31 -11.39 -15.84
N LEU A 614 11.70 -12.59 -15.85
CA LEU A 614 12.40 -13.86 -16.06
C LEU A 614 13.15 -13.89 -17.39
N ASN A 615 12.46 -13.51 -18.50
CA ASN A 615 13.04 -13.52 -19.84
C ASN A 615 14.15 -12.46 -19.99
N SER A 616 13.96 -11.24 -19.46
CA SER A 616 14.94 -10.17 -19.60
C SER A 616 16.21 -10.43 -18.79
N VAL A 617 16.06 -11.00 -17.57
CA VAL A 617 17.22 -11.41 -16.75
C VAL A 617 17.96 -12.57 -17.41
N ALA A 618 17.26 -13.57 -17.95
CA ALA A 618 17.90 -14.67 -18.67
C ALA A 618 18.64 -14.15 -19.92
N THR A 619 18.07 -13.21 -20.66
CA THR A 619 18.72 -12.56 -21.80
C THR A 619 19.99 -11.83 -21.37
N ALA A 620 19.90 -11.02 -20.32
CA ALA A 620 21.04 -10.26 -19.79
C ALA A 620 22.15 -11.21 -19.27
N PHE A 621 21.79 -12.22 -18.49
CA PHE A 621 22.78 -13.18 -17.97
C PHE A 621 23.51 -13.93 -19.09
N VAL A 622 22.75 -14.46 -20.06
CA VAL A 622 23.34 -15.23 -21.15
C VAL A 622 24.19 -14.38 -22.07
N THR A 623 23.76 -13.16 -22.37
CA THR A 623 24.45 -12.27 -23.30
C THR A 623 25.64 -11.55 -22.65
N ASP A 624 25.46 -11.03 -21.40
CA ASP A 624 26.43 -10.14 -20.77
C ASP A 624 27.41 -10.86 -19.87
N VAL A 625 27.02 -11.98 -19.26
CA VAL A 625 27.84 -12.75 -18.32
C VAL A 625 28.32 -14.06 -18.93
N TYR A 626 27.40 -14.97 -19.28
CA TYR A 626 27.78 -16.30 -19.75
C TYR A 626 28.53 -16.26 -21.08
N GLY A 627 27.94 -15.66 -22.13
CA GLY A 627 28.51 -15.60 -23.47
C GLY A 627 29.65 -14.59 -23.61
N ARG A 628 29.75 -13.61 -22.68
CA ARG A 628 30.81 -12.59 -22.76
C ARG A 628 32.02 -12.90 -21.88
N LEU A 629 31.82 -13.47 -20.66
CA LEU A 629 32.89 -13.69 -19.67
C LEU A 629 33.22 -15.16 -19.48
N LEU A 630 32.14 -16.01 -19.26
CA LEU A 630 32.35 -17.37 -18.80
C LEU A 630 32.68 -18.35 -19.97
N LYS A 631 31.96 -18.24 -21.08
CA LYS A 631 32.12 -19.13 -22.23
C LYS A 631 31.84 -18.43 -23.57
N PRO A 632 32.74 -17.58 -24.06
CA PRO A 632 32.57 -16.83 -25.31
C PRO A 632 32.28 -17.70 -26.53
N GLU A 633 32.91 -18.87 -26.60
CA GLU A 633 32.81 -19.83 -27.70
C GLU A 633 31.58 -20.74 -27.62
N SER A 634 30.59 -20.43 -26.73
CA SER A 634 29.41 -21.29 -26.56
C SER A 634 28.50 -21.26 -27.79
N SER A 635 28.02 -22.47 -28.17
CA SER A 635 27.03 -22.62 -29.24
C SER A 635 25.66 -22.03 -28.85
N ASP A 636 24.82 -21.73 -29.83
CA ASP A 636 23.46 -21.27 -29.62
C ASP A 636 22.63 -22.24 -28.75
N ALA A 637 22.78 -23.56 -28.97
CA ALA A 637 22.13 -24.58 -28.19
C ALA A 637 22.53 -24.52 -26.68
N GLN A 638 23.83 -24.29 -26.41
CA GLN A 638 24.31 -24.11 -25.03
C GLN A 638 23.77 -22.84 -24.40
N LYS A 639 23.78 -21.71 -25.11
CA LYS A 639 23.21 -20.45 -24.64
C LYS A 639 21.71 -20.58 -24.33
N LEU A 640 20.94 -21.24 -25.19
CA LEU A 640 19.51 -21.53 -24.97
C LEU A 640 19.28 -22.42 -23.76
N GLY A 641 20.10 -23.48 -23.58
CA GLY A 641 20.04 -24.35 -22.40
C GLY A 641 20.27 -23.56 -21.10
N VAL A 642 21.28 -22.68 -21.10
CA VAL A 642 21.59 -21.80 -19.95
C VAL A 642 20.46 -20.80 -19.73
N ALA A 643 19.88 -20.20 -20.78
CA ALA A 643 18.74 -19.29 -20.64
C ALA A 643 17.56 -19.93 -19.94
N LYS A 644 17.17 -21.14 -20.37
CA LYS A 644 16.07 -21.91 -19.77
C LYS A 644 16.36 -22.26 -18.30
N LEU A 645 17.60 -22.65 -18.01
CA LEU A 645 18.03 -22.93 -16.63
C LEU A 645 17.95 -21.70 -15.74
N VAL A 646 18.40 -20.56 -16.23
CA VAL A 646 18.34 -19.27 -15.51
C VAL A 646 16.89 -18.89 -15.23
N VAL A 647 15.97 -19.02 -16.19
CA VAL A 647 14.53 -18.78 -15.96
C VAL A 647 13.98 -19.66 -14.82
N ILE A 648 14.33 -20.95 -14.80
CA ILE A 648 13.89 -21.87 -13.75
C ILE A 648 14.47 -21.46 -12.39
N ILE A 649 15.78 -21.19 -12.31
CA ILE A 649 16.45 -20.79 -11.07
C ILE A 649 15.84 -19.51 -10.51
N LEU A 650 15.64 -18.49 -11.36
CA LEU A 650 15.05 -17.21 -10.96
C LEU A 650 13.60 -17.36 -10.52
N GLY A 651 12.83 -18.20 -11.18
CA GLY A 651 11.46 -18.49 -10.77
C GLY A 651 11.39 -19.15 -9.39
N VAL A 652 12.26 -20.14 -9.15
CA VAL A 652 12.36 -20.80 -7.82
C VAL A 652 12.84 -19.80 -6.76
N LEU A 653 13.85 -18.98 -7.05
CA LEU A 653 14.33 -17.95 -6.11
C LEU A 653 13.23 -16.93 -5.82
N GLY A 654 12.53 -16.44 -6.83
CA GLY A 654 11.44 -15.49 -6.67
C GLY A 654 10.30 -16.05 -5.82
N MET A 655 9.89 -17.30 -6.06
CA MET A 655 8.91 -17.99 -5.22
C MET A 655 9.42 -18.18 -3.77
N GLY A 656 10.67 -18.58 -3.59
CA GLY A 656 11.28 -18.76 -2.26
C GLY A 656 11.30 -17.44 -1.45
N VAL A 657 11.74 -16.34 -2.06
CA VAL A 657 11.73 -15.03 -1.41
C VAL A 657 10.30 -14.56 -1.15
N SER A 658 9.35 -14.80 -2.07
CA SER A 658 7.93 -14.50 -1.86
C SER A 658 7.33 -15.26 -0.67
N CYS A 659 7.64 -16.56 -0.54
CA CYS A 659 7.23 -17.37 0.62
C CYS A 659 7.88 -16.85 1.92
N TYR A 660 9.13 -16.43 1.88
CA TYR A 660 9.79 -15.81 3.04
C TYR A 660 9.11 -14.51 3.47
N LEU A 661 8.75 -13.63 2.51
CA LEU A 661 7.97 -12.42 2.80
C LEU A 661 6.62 -12.75 3.44
N ALA A 662 5.96 -13.82 2.98
CA ALA A 662 4.71 -14.30 3.57
C ALA A 662 4.87 -14.78 5.03
N MET A 663 6.01 -15.39 5.37
CA MET A 663 6.30 -15.86 6.74
C MET A 663 6.53 -14.70 7.70
N ILE A 664 7.25 -13.65 7.29
CA ILE A 664 7.57 -12.50 8.16
C ILE A 664 6.43 -11.50 8.30
N LYS A 665 5.35 -11.67 7.53
CA LYS A 665 4.13 -10.82 7.57
C LYS A 665 4.44 -9.31 7.55
N THR A 666 5.31 -8.89 6.64
CA THR A 666 5.67 -7.47 6.55
C THR A 666 4.57 -6.65 5.89
N ASP A 667 4.18 -5.55 6.53
CA ASP A 667 3.14 -4.64 6.04
C ASP A 667 3.71 -3.59 5.07
N GLU A 668 5.04 -3.45 4.96
CA GLU A 668 5.72 -2.39 4.19
C GLU A 668 6.26 -2.85 2.82
N VAL A 669 5.68 -3.89 2.24
CA VAL A 669 6.21 -4.49 0.98
C VAL A 669 6.27 -3.49 -0.18
N PHE A 670 5.27 -2.60 -0.29
CA PHE A 670 5.27 -1.56 -1.33
C PHE A 670 6.39 -0.53 -1.12
N MET A 671 6.67 -0.14 0.13
CA MET A 671 7.80 0.74 0.42
C MET A 671 9.14 0.06 0.14
N LEU A 672 9.26 -1.22 0.48
CA LEU A 672 10.43 -2.03 0.15
C LEU A 672 10.68 -2.06 -1.37
N PHE A 673 9.63 -2.22 -2.17
CA PHE A 673 9.73 -2.20 -3.64
C PHE A 673 10.26 -0.86 -4.17
N ASN A 674 9.74 0.27 -3.68
CA ASN A 674 10.20 1.60 -4.08
C ASN A 674 11.68 1.84 -3.66
N ARG A 675 12.10 1.31 -2.51
CA ARG A 675 13.50 1.35 -2.07
C ARG A 675 14.40 0.59 -3.07
N PHE A 676 14.01 -0.61 -3.51
CA PHE A 676 14.76 -1.38 -4.50
C PHE A 676 14.88 -0.68 -5.85
N ILE A 677 13.83 -0.02 -6.33
CA ILE A 677 13.88 0.82 -7.54
C ILE A 677 14.95 1.89 -7.39
N GLY A 678 14.94 2.60 -6.26
CA GLY A 678 15.89 3.68 -5.99
C GLY A 678 17.35 3.21 -5.97
N PHE A 679 17.63 2.07 -5.31
CA PHE A 679 18.98 1.55 -5.17
C PHE A 679 19.59 1.07 -6.48
N ALA A 680 18.82 0.48 -7.36
CA ALA A 680 19.31 -0.18 -8.56
C ALA A 680 19.15 0.66 -9.84
N LEU A 681 17.91 1.08 -10.12
CA LEU A 681 17.58 1.69 -11.41
C LEU A 681 18.01 3.17 -11.50
N GLY A 682 17.96 3.91 -10.39
CA GLY A 682 18.37 5.32 -10.37
C GLY A 682 19.82 5.52 -10.84
N PRO A 683 20.81 4.94 -10.16
CA PRO A 683 22.22 5.02 -10.58
C PRO A 683 22.47 4.51 -12.00
N LEU A 684 21.79 3.41 -12.38
CA LEU A 684 21.93 2.83 -13.71
C LEU A 684 21.42 3.77 -14.80
N GLY A 685 20.25 4.40 -14.59
CA GLY A 685 19.71 5.41 -15.51
C GLY A 685 20.63 6.63 -15.65
N GLY A 686 21.22 7.09 -14.52
CA GLY A 686 22.22 8.15 -14.52
C GLY A 686 23.47 7.81 -15.35
N LEU A 687 23.92 6.56 -15.30
CA LEU A 687 25.03 6.06 -16.10
C LEU A 687 24.71 6.04 -17.61
N PHE A 688 23.52 5.61 -17.99
CA PHE A 688 23.07 5.66 -19.40
C PHE A 688 22.96 7.11 -19.89
N ALA A 689 22.39 8.00 -19.08
CA ALA A 689 22.35 9.43 -19.40
C ALA A 689 23.77 10.01 -19.56
N LEU A 690 24.67 9.70 -18.64
CA LEU A 690 26.10 10.10 -18.73
C LEU A 690 26.72 9.62 -20.05
N GLY A 691 26.46 8.37 -20.43
CA GLY A 691 27.01 7.79 -21.67
C GLY A 691 26.50 8.47 -22.93
N ILE A 692 25.21 8.75 -23.03
CA ILE A 692 24.56 9.32 -24.21
C ILE A 692 24.80 10.81 -24.35
N PHE A 693 24.72 11.56 -23.23
CA PHE A 693 24.77 13.03 -23.26
C PHE A 693 26.14 13.63 -23.00
N SER A 694 27.19 12.84 -22.65
CA SER A 694 28.53 13.35 -22.40
C SER A 694 29.61 12.64 -23.23
N ARG A 695 30.56 13.42 -23.73
CA ARG A 695 31.73 12.91 -24.46
C ARG A 695 32.92 12.63 -23.55
N ARG A 696 32.98 13.30 -22.37
CA ARG A 696 34.20 13.37 -21.55
C ARG A 696 34.54 12.10 -20.78
N PRO A 697 33.60 11.49 -20.04
CA PRO A 697 33.93 10.39 -19.14
C PRO A 697 34.34 9.12 -19.90
N ASN A 698 35.46 8.51 -19.48
CA ASN A 698 35.89 7.20 -19.94
C ASN A 698 35.31 6.08 -19.06
N GLY A 699 35.70 4.82 -19.30
CA GLY A 699 35.18 3.67 -18.56
C GLY A 699 35.43 3.69 -17.04
N ARG A 700 36.58 4.27 -16.59
CA ARG A 700 36.86 4.43 -15.15
C ARG A 700 35.91 5.44 -14.51
N ALA A 701 35.70 6.58 -15.17
CA ALA A 701 34.77 7.60 -14.71
C ALA A 701 33.34 7.05 -14.61
N GLY A 702 32.88 6.30 -15.62
CA GLY A 702 31.57 5.68 -15.62
C GLY A 702 31.38 4.68 -14.49
N LEU A 703 32.35 3.81 -14.25
CA LEU A 703 32.31 2.82 -13.17
C LEU A 703 32.27 3.47 -11.78
N LEU A 704 33.17 4.42 -11.53
CA LEU A 704 33.24 5.14 -10.24
C LEU A 704 31.96 5.96 -10.01
N ALA A 705 31.40 6.55 -11.06
CA ALA A 705 30.12 7.27 -10.98
C ALA A 705 28.96 6.34 -10.57
N LEU A 706 28.86 5.16 -11.16
CA LEU A 706 27.83 4.17 -10.81
C LEU A 706 27.96 3.74 -9.35
N ILE A 707 29.18 3.39 -8.90
CA ILE A 707 29.44 3.01 -7.51
C ILE A 707 29.09 4.15 -6.56
N SER A 708 29.49 5.38 -6.87
CA SER A 708 29.16 6.56 -6.05
C SER A 708 27.64 6.76 -5.94
N GLY A 709 26.91 6.59 -7.05
CA GLY A 709 25.43 6.69 -7.05
C GLY A 709 24.78 5.68 -6.12
N VAL A 710 25.20 4.40 -6.20
CA VAL A 710 24.68 3.34 -5.32
C VAL A 710 25.02 3.63 -3.85
N LEU A 711 26.27 3.96 -3.55
CA LEU A 711 26.70 4.27 -2.18
C LEU A 711 25.93 5.48 -1.61
N THR A 712 25.73 6.53 -2.40
CA THR A 712 24.98 7.71 -1.95
C THR A 712 23.53 7.35 -1.61
N VAL A 713 22.85 6.56 -2.44
CA VAL A 713 21.47 6.14 -2.13
C VAL A 713 21.40 5.31 -0.85
N VAL A 714 22.34 4.38 -0.67
CA VAL A 714 22.44 3.58 0.57
C VAL A 714 22.67 4.47 1.79
N THR A 715 23.59 5.43 1.70
CA THR A 715 23.87 6.38 2.79
C THR A 715 22.64 7.23 3.13
N VAL A 716 21.99 7.81 2.11
CA VAL A 716 20.77 8.60 2.29
C VAL A 716 19.65 7.76 2.92
N TYR A 717 19.49 6.51 2.50
CA TYR A 717 18.54 5.58 3.11
C TYR A 717 18.84 5.36 4.61
N LEU A 718 20.08 5.06 4.96
CA LEU A 718 20.47 4.85 6.36
C LEU A 718 20.28 6.10 7.22
N MET A 719 20.59 7.29 6.69
CA MET A 719 20.36 8.57 7.38
C MET A 719 18.86 8.84 7.58
N ASN A 720 18.03 8.46 6.61
CA ASN A 720 16.57 8.63 6.69
C ASN A 720 15.93 7.67 7.71
N GLU A 721 16.41 6.41 7.77
CA GLU A 721 15.97 5.43 8.80
C GLU A 721 16.45 5.83 10.21
N ALA A 722 17.62 6.44 10.31
CA ALA A 722 18.14 6.97 11.58
C ALA A 722 17.48 8.30 12.02
N GLY A 723 16.55 8.84 11.23
CA GLY A 723 15.88 10.11 11.54
C GLY A 723 16.76 11.36 11.40
N VAL A 724 17.97 11.24 10.80
CA VAL A 724 18.89 12.36 10.56
C VAL A 724 18.37 13.29 9.47
N ILE A 725 17.69 12.73 8.48
CA ILE A 725 17.03 13.46 7.39
C ILE A 725 15.60 12.97 7.24
N ASP A 726 14.73 13.83 6.72
CA ASP A 726 13.37 13.46 6.30
C ASP A 726 13.26 13.59 4.79
N LEU A 727 13.37 12.46 4.07
CA LEU A 727 13.30 12.40 2.62
C LEU A 727 12.24 11.39 2.17
N MET A 728 11.39 11.82 1.25
CA MET A 728 10.41 10.93 0.62
C MET A 728 11.12 9.76 -0.10
N PRO A 729 10.77 8.48 0.18
CA PRO A 729 11.44 7.32 -0.41
C PRO A 729 11.43 7.28 -1.95
N LEU A 730 10.43 7.89 -2.59
CA LEU A 730 10.35 8.03 -4.04
C LEU A 730 11.53 8.81 -4.65
N LEU A 731 12.17 9.70 -3.87
CA LEU A 731 13.32 10.49 -4.30
C LEU A 731 14.64 9.71 -4.30
N TYR A 732 14.72 8.50 -3.72
CA TYR A 732 15.95 7.72 -3.73
C TYR A 732 16.45 7.43 -5.15
N GLY A 733 15.54 7.15 -6.10
CA GLY A 733 15.88 6.99 -7.50
C GLY A 733 16.47 8.26 -8.13
N ALA A 734 15.91 9.41 -7.79
CA ALA A 734 16.41 10.72 -8.22
C ALA A 734 17.82 11.01 -7.67
N VAL A 735 18.03 10.74 -6.37
CA VAL A 735 19.34 10.89 -5.73
C VAL A 735 20.40 10.04 -6.45
N GLY A 736 20.11 8.76 -6.69
CA GLY A 736 21.02 7.85 -7.39
C GLY A 736 21.31 8.29 -8.81
N PHE A 737 20.29 8.69 -9.56
CA PHE A 737 20.40 9.18 -10.93
C PHE A 737 21.29 10.43 -11.00
N LEU A 738 20.97 11.46 -10.21
CA LEU A 738 21.68 12.73 -10.21
C LEU A 738 23.11 12.59 -9.72
N THR A 739 23.33 11.81 -8.65
CA THR A 739 24.69 11.58 -8.13
C THR A 739 25.56 10.90 -9.19
N THR A 740 25.07 9.84 -9.83
CA THR A 740 25.83 9.15 -10.89
C THR A 740 26.13 10.09 -12.05
N LEU A 741 25.16 10.89 -12.48
CA LEU A 741 25.34 11.85 -13.57
C LEU A 741 26.37 12.93 -13.20
N VAL A 742 26.22 13.59 -12.06
CA VAL A 742 27.07 14.71 -11.63
C VAL A 742 28.50 14.22 -11.35
N VAL A 743 28.67 13.16 -10.57
CA VAL A 743 29.97 12.59 -10.26
C VAL A 743 30.66 12.12 -11.55
N GLY A 744 29.94 11.48 -12.47
CA GLY A 744 30.46 11.06 -13.76
C GLY A 744 30.92 12.21 -14.64
N LEU A 745 30.16 13.32 -14.67
CA LEU A 745 30.57 14.55 -15.38
C LEU A 745 31.83 15.15 -14.77
N LEU A 746 31.94 15.24 -13.44
CA LEU A 746 33.11 15.76 -12.73
C LEU A 746 34.34 14.86 -12.96
N LEU A 747 34.19 13.55 -12.80
CA LEU A 747 35.26 12.60 -13.06
C LEU A 747 35.70 12.58 -14.53
N GLY A 748 34.83 12.96 -15.46
CA GLY A 748 35.15 13.13 -16.89
C GLY A 748 36.18 14.22 -17.18
N PHE A 749 36.45 15.15 -16.25
CA PHE A 749 37.59 16.09 -16.38
C PHE A 749 38.92 15.43 -16.07
N VAL A 750 38.95 14.46 -15.16
CA VAL A 750 40.15 13.73 -14.74
C VAL A 750 40.36 12.49 -15.60
N PHE A 751 39.33 11.69 -15.82
CA PHE A 751 39.36 10.45 -16.59
C PHE A 751 38.66 10.65 -17.93
N ARG A 752 39.35 11.34 -18.86
CA ARG A 752 38.78 11.72 -20.14
C ARG A 752 38.82 10.55 -21.16
N ALA A 753 37.77 10.37 -21.90
CA ALA A 753 37.68 9.47 -23.03
C ALA A 753 38.41 10.07 -24.26
N ARG A 754 38.93 9.21 -25.12
CA ARG A 754 39.48 9.62 -26.42
C ARG A 754 38.33 9.82 -27.42
N ASP A 755 38.52 10.69 -28.40
CA ASP A 755 37.48 10.96 -29.40
C ASP A 755 37.09 9.72 -30.20
N GLU A 756 38.00 8.78 -30.41
CA GLU A 756 37.77 7.49 -31.05
C GLU A 756 36.85 6.58 -30.22
N GLU A 757 36.97 6.60 -28.87
CA GLU A 757 36.18 5.78 -27.95
C GLU A 757 34.71 6.24 -27.87
N VAL A 758 34.39 7.46 -28.28
CA VAL A 758 33.06 8.05 -28.22
C VAL A 758 32.43 8.24 -29.59
N ALA A 759 33.13 7.91 -30.66
CA ALA A 759 32.68 8.12 -32.03
C ALA A 759 31.36 7.31 -32.30
N GLY A 760 30.28 8.00 -32.66
CA GLY A 760 28.96 7.40 -32.90
C GLY A 760 28.19 6.92 -31.65
N LEU A 761 28.75 7.08 -30.44
CA LEU A 761 28.21 6.57 -29.19
C LEU A 761 27.59 7.66 -28.29
N THR A 762 27.63 8.91 -28.69
CA THR A 762 26.99 10.05 -28.02
C THR A 762 26.13 10.85 -29.00
N ILE A 763 25.15 11.60 -28.51
CA ILE A 763 24.34 12.50 -29.34
C ILE A 763 25.16 13.51 -30.13
N TRP A 764 26.36 13.85 -29.64
CA TRP A 764 27.26 14.84 -30.22
C TRP A 764 28.19 14.26 -31.28
N THR A 765 28.39 12.95 -31.33
CA THR A 765 29.27 12.25 -32.23
C THR A 765 28.56 11.43 -33.30
N GLN A 766 27.21 11.42 -33.26
CA GLN A 766 26.42 10.82 -34.32
C GLN A 766 26.63 11.58 -35.62
N LYS A 767 27.07 10.89 -36.67
CA LYS A 767 26.93 11.42 -38.04
C LYS A 767 25.44 11.37 -38.37
N LYS A 768 24.87 12.49 -38.78
CA LYS A 768 23.49 12.59 -39.26
C LYS A 768 23.26 11.67 -40.46
#